data_c5cf7f632f9064cb15393b5e36ae7bd0
#
_entry.id   c5cf7f632f9064cb15393b5e36ae7bd0
#
_cell.length_a   1.000
_cell.length_b   1.000
_cell.length_c   1.000
_cell.angle_alpha   90.00
_cell.angle_beta   90.00
_cell.angle_gamma   90.00
#
_symmetry.space_group_name_H-M   'P 1'
#
loop_
_entity.id
_entity.type
_entity.pdbx_description
1 polymer ?
#
loop_
_entity_poly.entity_id
_entity_poly.type
_entity_poly.pdbx_seq_one_letter_code
_entity_poly.pdbx_strand_id
1 'polypeptide(L)'
;MEKKFDKLPLTCTHWGTYRARVTNGRVQELYGFEHDSDPSPIGSGIIDVQDGPTRISKPSIRKSWLENGPNSDNHLRGVDPFVEVSWTEAEKIVANELKRVSKNFGNSAIFAGSYGWSSAGRFHHTQSQLHRFLNCIGGYTKSKFTYSFAAAETVVPHILGSYRAFLDTCTSWKSIKENTELLVCFGGIPLKNGQISQGGTGNHFQKKELLEASNSKTFFMNISPLKSDLIGEVNGEWIAPRPNTDTAFMLGLAFTLYESDLVDYDFISKYTVGFDNFLSYLLGKKDGIPKTAQWASDICEIEPEIIKRLAKRMSSKRTMISISWSLTRQDHGEQPFWMAIVLSCMLGQIGLPGGGFGFGYSATNFIGGNFVIPPAAAFPQGINQVKDFIPVARISDLLLKPGTNFEFDGQNYTYPNTKIVYWAGGNPFHHHQDLGLLMKAWKKPDTVICNEWCWNSLAKRSDIVLPCTTPLEREDLGLTPRDPYIIKMSKLTEPYQDSRDDFDIFSGIAKEMGVLDNFTDGKTKEEWQKWIYNETREKSLMQNIDMPPYDDFIKKGWFKFPDHKEDVVMLEDFRTDPVNSKLNTPSGKIEIYSETIHSFGYMDCPGHPVWLEPCEWLGKRDKKYQLHLISNQPKDKLHSQLDHGNFSRSNKINGREPVYINKIDADKRNLKDKDLVKVYNDRGSCYASIVIDNNLRSGVILISTGAWYDPIDPSIPNSPCKNGNPNTLTPDKGTSSLGQGPIAHTCMVEIQLAEGEIPPVTAYEPPSFIQ
;
A
#
# COMPACT_ATOMS: atom_id res chain seq x y z
N MET A 1 15.62 29.81 19.56
CA MET A 1 14.60 30.63 18.91
C MET A 1 13.30 29.84 18.98
N GLU A 2 12.32 30.26 19.77
CA GLU A 2 10.96 29.72 19.66
C GLU A 2 10.52 29.93 18.21
N LYS A 3 10.16 28.83 17.53
CA LYS A 3 9.65 28.94 16.16
C LYS A 3 8.34 29.71 16.22
N LYS A 4 8.22 30.79 15.47
CA LYS A 4 7.09 31.76 15.42
C LYS A 4 5.70 31.10 15.25
N PHE A 5 5.64 29.76 15.08
CA PHE A 5 4.46 29.00 14.68
C PHE A 5 4.02 27.94 15.71
N ASP A 6 4.73 27.76 16.83
CA ASP A 6 4.47 26.69 17.81
C ASP A 6 3.09 26.78 18.51
N LYS A 7 2.44 27.96 18.40
CA LYS A 7 1.09 28.22 18.97
C LYS A 7 -0.05 28.01 17.98
N LEU A 8 0.25 27.73 16.70
CA LEU A 8 -0.79 27.47 15.71
C LEU A 8 -1.44 26.10 15.94
N PRO A 9 -2.72 25.93 15.58
CA PRO A 9 -3.39 24.63 15.73
C PRO A 9 -2.72 23.55 14.89
N LEU A 10 -2.83 22.30 15.39
CA LEU A 10 -2.25 21.12 14.76
C LEU A 10 -3.26 20.38 13.90
N THR A 11 -2.78 19.80 12.83
CA THR A 11 -3.47 18.73 12.06
C THR A 11 -2.48 17.62 11.74
N CYS A 12 -2.98 16.41 11.49
CA CYS A 12 -2.17 15.24 11.16
C CYS A 12 -2.76 14.52 9.94
N THR A 13 -1.86 14.03 9.08
CA THR A 13 -2.18 13.25 7.89
C THR A 13 -1.21 12.07 7.78
N HIS A 14 -1.43 11.17 6.83
CA HIS A 14 -0.50 10.07 6.57
C HIS A 14 0.89 10.51 6.10
N TRP A 15 1.01 11.73 5.60
CA TRP A 15 2.26 12.32 5.10
C TRP A 15 2.84 13.37 6.05
N GLY A 16 2.28 13.58 7.24
CA GLY A 16 2.89 14.44 8.24
C GLY A 16 1.91 15.15 9.16
N THR A 17 2.50 15.72 10.20
CA THR A 17 1.85 16.60 11.16
C THR A 17 2.25 18.05 10.88
N TYR A 18 1.28 18.96 10.90
CA TYR A 18 1.48 20.35 10.53
C TYR A 18 0.83 21.30 11.50
N ARG A 19 1.45 22.49 11.66
CA ARG A 19 0.86 23.68 12.25
C ARG A 19 0.18 24.48 11.14
N ALA A 20 -1.09 24.83 11.31
CA ALA A 20 -1.89 25.49 10.30
C ALA A 20 -2.14 26.97 10.62
N ARG A 21 -1.88 27.86 9.63
CA ARG A 21 -2.36 29.25 9.69
C ARG A 21 -3.72 29.32 9.00
N VAL A 22 -4.73 29.73 9.77
CA VAL A 22 -6.10 29.90 9.28
C VAL A 22 -6.43 31.40 9.24
N THR A 23 -6.99 31.87 8.14
CA THR A 23 -7.48 33.24 7.98
C THR A 23 -8.82 33.20 7.26
N ASN A 24 -9.81 33.93 7.79
CA ASN A 24 -11.18 33.95 7.25
C ASN A 24 -11.79 32.56 7.04
N GLY A 25 -11.58 31.65 8.00
CA GLY A 25 -12.12 30.29 7.96
C GLY A 25 -11.47 29.36 6.91
N ARG A 26 -10.30 29.74 6.35
CA ARG A 26 -9.57 28.98 5.35
C ARG A 26 -8.11 28.75 5.75
N VAL A 27 -7.60 27.57 5.58
CA VAL A 27 -6.17 27.27 5.74
C VAL A 27 -5.39 27.96 4.63
N GLN A 28 -4.42 28.79 5.01
CA GLN A 28 -3.56 29.53 4.08
C GLN A 28 -2.19 28.90 3.94
N GLU A 29 -1.66 28.38 5.04
CA GLU A 29 -0.30 27.84 5.09
C GLU A 29 -0.25 26.67 6.07
N LEU A 30 0.61 25.69 5.75
CA LEU A 30 0.97 24.58 6.62
C LEU A 30 2.47 24.62 6.87
N TYR A 31 2.85 24.61 8.13
CA TYR A 31 4.23 24.54 8.60
C TYR A 31 4.49 23.17 9.19
N GLY A 32 5.63 22.56 8.90
CA GLY A 32 6.03 21.28 9.49
C GLY A 32 6.00 21.34 11.02
N PHE A 33 5.59 20.25 11.64
CA PHE A 33 5.60 20.10 13.09
C PHE A 33 7.02 20.33 13.63
N GLU A 34 7.16 21.03 14.75
CA GLU A 34 8.45 21.46 15.29
C GLU A 34 9.40 20.31 15.65
N HIS A 35 8.86 19.11 15.84
CA HIS A 35 9.60 17.88 16.12
C HIS A 35 9.86 17.02 14.88
N ASP A 36 9.39 17.42 13.71
CA ASP A 36 9.62 16.73 12.45
C ASP A 36 10.91 17.24 11.77
N SER A 37 11.86 16.36 11.57
CA SER A 37 13.17 16.70 11.00
C SER A 37 13.18 16.81 9.48
N ASP A 38 12.17 16.25 8.79
CA ASP A 38 12.07 16.21 7.32
C ASP A 38 10.60 16.27 6.85
N PRO A 39 9.85 17.37 7.15
CA PRO A 39 8.43 17.46 6.88
C PRO A 39 8.09 17.21 5.42
N SER A 40 7.13 16.34 5.15
CA SER A 40 6.70 16.01 3.78
C SER A 40 6.04 17.22 3.10
N PRO A 41 6.40 17.55 1.85
CA PRO A 41 5.78 18.63 1.10
C PRO A 41 4.37 18.30 0.58
N ILE A 42 3.94 17.03 0.62
CA ILE A 42 2.62 16.58 0.13
C ILE A 42 1.49 17.37 0.79
N GLY A 43 1.65 17.74 2.08
CA GLY A 43 0.64 18.48 2.83
C GLY A 43 0.19 19.79 2.19
N SER A 44 1.07 20.47 1.47
CA SER A 44 0.73 21.72 0.76
C SER A 44 -0.36 21.53 -0.29
N GLY A 45 -0.50 20.34 -0.85
CA GLY A 45 -1.49 20.02 -1.87
C GLY A 45 -2.95 20.08 -1.41
N ILE A 46 -3.24 20.10 -0.08
CA ILE A 46 -4.61 20.23 0.41
C ILE A 46 -5.10 21.69 0.44
N ILE A 47 -4.19 22.67 0.43
CA ILE A 47 -4.53 24.08 0.64
C ILE A 47 -5.41 24.62 -0.50
N ASP A 48 -5.12 24.26 -1.74
CA ASP A 48 -5.84 24.74 -2.91
C ASP A 48 -7.08 23.93 -3.27
N VAL A 49 -7.26 22.77 -2.63
CA VAL A 49 -8.40 21.86 -2.89
C VAL A 49 -9.37 21.72 -1.71
N GLN A 50 -9.19 22.52 -0.64
CA GLN A 50 -10.09 22.52 0.50
C GLN A 50 -11.49 23.00 0.14
N ASP A 51 -11.64 23.72 -0.95
CA ASP A 51 -12.88 24.16 -1.59
C ASP A 51 -12.74 24.05 -3.14
N GLY A 52 -13.76 24.45 -3.87
CA GLY A 52 -13.72 24.48 -5.34
C GLY A 52 -14.48 23.33 -6.01
N PRO A 53 -14.38 23.22 -7.34
CA PRO A 53 -15.31 22.40 -8.14
C PRO A 53 -15.16 20.89 -7.94
N THR A 54 -14.02 20.43 -7.44
CA THR A 54 -13.82 19.00 -7.15
C THR A 54 -14.44 18.58 -5.82
N ARG A 55 -14.80 19.52 -4.93
CA ARG A 55 -15.47 19.20 -3.66
C ARG A 55 -16.91 18.76 -3.91
N ILE A 56 -17.35 17.75 -3.16
CA ILE A 56 -18.76 17.30 -3.17
C ILE A 56 -19.52 18.14 -2.15
N SER A 57 -20.54 18.87 -2.61
CA SER A 57 -21.31 19.82 -1.82
C SER A 57 -22.46 19.20 -1.06
N LYS A 58 -23.19 18.27 -1.70
CA LYS A 58 -24.41 17.65 -1.20
C LYS A 58 -24.47 16.17 -1.55
N PRO A 59 -25.29 15.38 -0.85
CA PRO A 59 -25.60 14.03 -1.30
C PRO A 59 -26.09 14.06 -2.74
N SER A 60 -25.53 13.21 -3.58
CA SER A 60 -25.76 13.22 -5.01
C SER A 60 -26.05 11.81 -5.51
N ILE A 61 -27.09 11.65 -6.30
CA ILE A 61 -27.54 10.37 -6.83
C ILE A 61 -27.50 10.42 -8.35
N ARG A 62 -26.96 9.38 -8.99
CA ARG A 62 -26.98 9.23 -10.44
C ARG A 62 -28.43 9.24 -10.95
N LYS A 63 -28.72 10.06 -11.94
CA LYS A 63 -30.10 10.30 -12.42
C LYS A 63 -30.86 9.01 -12.70
N SER A 64 -30.35 8.15 -13.55
CA SER A 64 -31.05 6.93 -13.93
C SER A 64 -31.21 5.96 -12.74
N TRP A 65 -30.32 6.00 -11.74
CA TRP A 65 -30.51 5.24 -10.51
C TRP A 65 -31.62 5.85 -9.63
N LEU A 66 -31.67 7.18 -9.51
CA LEU A 66 -32.73 7.86 -8.76
C LEU A 66 -34.13 7.56 -9.35
N GLU A 67 -34.24 7.49 -10.67
CA GLU A 67 -35.50 7.20 -11.38
C GLU A 67 -35.91 5.72 -11.33
N ASN A 68 -34.95 4.78 -11.40
CA ASN A 68 -35.24 3.35 -11.62
C ASN A 68 -34.72 2.45 -10.47
N GLY A 69 -34.01 3.00 -9.49
CA GLY A 69 -33.40 2.26 -8.40
C GLY A 69 -32.38 1.20 -8.90
N PRO A 70 -32.37 0.01 -8.26
CA PRO A 70 -31.44 -1.08 -8.62
C PRO A 70 -31.68 -1.69 -10.00
N ASN A 71 -32.76 -1.31 -10.70
CA ASN A 71 -33.04 -1.72 -12.09
C ASN A 71 -32.50 -0.71 -13.13
N SER A 72 -31.76 0.29 -12.70
CA SER A 72 -31.16 1.28 -13.60
C SER A 72 -30.13 0.66 -14.55
N ASP A 73 -29.88 1.33 -15.67
CA ASP A 73 -28.81 0.92 -16.58
C ASP A 73 -27.43 1.24 -15.98
N ASN A 74 -26.75 0.20 -15.52
CA ASN A 74 -25.41 0.30 -14.91
C ASN A 74 -24.28 0.61 -15.94
N HIS A 75 -24.58 0.53 -17.25
CA HIS A 75 -23.64 0.97 -18.29
C HIS A 75 -23.45 2.48 -18.28
N LEU A 76 -24.36 3.23 -17.69
CA LEU A 76 -24.31 4.69 -17.60
C LEU A 76 -23.47 5.20 -16.40
N ARG A 77 -22.90 4.32 -15.56
CA ARG A 77 -21.98 4.73 -14.49
C ARG A 77 -20.76 5.43 -15.08
N GLY A 78 -20.53 6.67 -14.66
CA GLY A 78 -19.46 7.54 -15.15
C GLY A 78 -19.85 8.39 -16.37
N VAL A 79 -21.08 8.28 -16.86
CA VAL A 79 -21.63 9.03 -18.01
C VAL A 79 -22.83 9.86 -17.62
N ASP A 80 -23.75 9.26 -16.87
CA ASP A 80 -24.98 9.90 -16.40
C ASP A 80 -24.71 11.11 -15.50
N PRO A 81 -25.55 12.16 -15.59
CA PRO A 81 -25.50 13.28 -14.65
C PRO A 81 -25.99 12.86 -13.25
N PHE A 82 -25.61 13.66 -12.28
CA PHE A 82 -26.06 13.54 -10.90
C PHE A 82 -27.20 14.51 -10.58
N VAL A 83 -28.03 14.14 -9.59
CA VAL A 83 -29.06 14.96 -8.97
C VAL A 83 -28.71 15.15 -7.51
N GLU A 84 -28.61 16.39 -7.05
CA GLU A 84 -28.42 16.70 -5.62
C GLU A 84 -29.72 16.43 -4.86
N VAL A 85 -29.61 15.78 -3.70
CA VAL A 85 -30.75 15.45 -2.83
C VAL A 85 -30.49 15.89 -1.39
N SER A 86 -31.53 15.93 -0.57
CA SER A 86 -31.37 16.20 0.87
C SER A 86 -30.74 15.02 1.60
N TRP A 87 -30.08 15.28 2.73
CA TRP A 87 -29.57 14.21 3.59
C TRP A 87 -30.66 13.23 4.03
N THR A 88 -31.82 13.74 4.42
CA THR A 88 -32.95 12.88 4.84
C THR A 88 -33.40 11.93 3.73
N GLU A 89 -33.35 12.37 2.49
CA GLU A 89 -33.69 11.53 1.33
C GLU A 89 -32.59 10.51 1.06
N ALA A 90 -31.31 10.94 1.04
CA ALA A 90 -30.18 10.06 0.82
C ALA A 90 -30.08 8.95 1.88
N GLU A 91 -30.22 9.30 3.18
CA GLU A 91 -30.20 8.34 4.29
C GLU A 91 -31.30 7.27 4.15
N LYS A 92 -32.54 7.69 3.80
CA LYS A 92 -33.65 6.76 3.54
C LYS A 92 -33.40 5.86 2.34
N ILE A 93 -32.87 6.41 1.25
CA ILE A 93 -32.58 5.65 0.02
C ILE A 93 -31.52 4.58 0.33
N VAL A 94 -30.41 4.95 0.97
CA VAL A 94 -29.35 4.01 1.34
C VAL A 94 -29.86 2.94 2.31
N ALA A 95 -30.61 3.34 3.35
CA ALA A 95 -31.18 2.40 4.30
C ALA A 95 -32.15 1.40 3.66
N ASN A 96 -33.01 1.88 2.74
CA ASN A 96 -33.95 1.01 2.02
C ASN A 96 -33.23 0.02 1.11
N GLU A 97 -32.17 0.45 0.43
CA GLU A 97 -31.38 -0.42 -0.44
C GLU A 97 -30.62 -1.48 0.36
N LEU A 98 -30.01 -1.12 1.49
CA LEU A 98 -29.37 -2.06 2.42
C LEU A 98 -30.40 -3.08 2.96
N LYS A 99 -31.60 -2.63 3.37
CA LYS A 99 -32.70 -3.52 3.80
C LYS A 99 -33.15 -4.46 2.69
N ARG A 100 -33.29 -3.95 1.45
CA ARG A 100 -33.67 -4.76 0.29
C ARG A 100 -32.68 -5.89 0.06
N VAL A 101 -31.37 -5.58 0.03
CA VAL A 101 -30.34 -6.55 -0.26
C VAL A 101 -30.19 -7.53 0.89
N SER A 102 -30.13 -7.07 2.13
CA SER A 102 -30.03 -7.95 3.31
C SER A 102 -31.18 -8.95 3.39
N LYS A 103 -32.41 -8.49 3.08
CA LYS A 103 -33.62 -9.34 3.13
C LYS A 103 -33.66 -10.37 1.99
N ASN A 104 -33.30 -9.98 0.76
CA ASN A 104 -33.52 -10.80 -0.43
C ASN A 104 -32.32 -11.68 -0.79
N PHE A 105 -31.10 -11.27 -0.42
CA PHE A 105 -29.85 -11.91 -0.84
C PHE A 105 -28.90 -12.24 0.33
N GLY A 106 -29.20 -11.73 1.54
CA GLY A 106 -28.31 -11.84 2.69
C GLY A 106 -27.16 -10.83 2.66
N ASN A 107 -26.49 -10.69 3.80
CA ASN A 107 -25.44 -9.69 3.98
C ASN A 107 -24.12 -10.04 3.25
N SER A 108 -23.92 -11.29 2.84
CA SER A 108 -22.79 -11.65 1.95
C SER A 108 -22.86 -10.99 0.58
N ALA A 109 -24.06 -10.52 0.17
CA ALA A 109 -24.24 -9.73 -1.05
C ALA A 109 -23.83 -8.26 -0.93
N ILE A 110 -23.36 -7.80 0.24
CA ILE A 110 -22.82 -6.46 0.49
C ILE A 110 -21.30 -6.56 0.58
N PHE A 111 -20.59 -5.99 -0.39
CA PHE A 111 -19.13 -5.88 -0.32
C PHE A 111 -18.73 -4.51 0.24
N ALA A 112 -17.97 -4.49 1.34
CA ALA A 112 -17.44 -3.27 1.91
C ALA A 112 -16.03 -3.00 1.42
N GLY A 113 -15.92 -2.03 0.51
CA GLY A 113 -14.64 -1.52 0.03
C GLY A 113 -14.16 -0.33 0.85
N SER A 114 -12.92 -0.37 1.26
CA SER A 114 -12.24 0.74 1.92
C SER A 114 -10.75 0.43 2.05
N TYR A 115 -9.93 1.48 2.12
CA TYR A 115 -8.49 1.33 2.37
C TYR A 115 -8.08 2.17 3.58
N GLY A 116 -7.22 1.60 4.46
CA GLY A 116 -6.81 2.20 5.72
C GLY A 116 -6.03 3.52 5.61
N TRP A 117 -5.62 3.90 4.40
CA TRP A 117 -4.94 5.17 4.11
C TRP A 117 -5.89 6.35 3.84
N SER A 118 -7.19 6.18 4.05
CA SER A 118 -8.17 7.23 3.79
C SER A 118 -8.18 8.34 4.84
N SER A 119 -7.86 8.03 6.10
CA SER A 119 -7.81 9.00 7.19
C SER A 119 -6.72 8.63 8.19
N ALA A 120 -5.92 9.61 8.62
CA ALA A 120 -4.94 9.47 9.69
C ALA A 120 -5.58 9.53 11.08
N GLY A 121 -6.76 10.14 11.21
CA GLY A 121 -7.51 10.25 12.45
C GLY A 121 -7.93 8.89 13.01
N ARG A 122 -7.85 8.75 14.33
CA ARG A 122 -8.11 7.46 14.99
C ARG A 122 -9.59 7.15 15.17
N PHE A 123 -10.38 8.17 15.50
CA PHE A 123 -11.83 8.04 15.59
C PHE A 123 -12.48 8.09 14.21
N HIS A 124 -12.16 9.11 13.42
CA HIS A 124 -12.66 9.24 12.04
C HIS A 124 -11.88 8.39 11.04
N HIS A 125 -11.41 7.21 11.45
CA HIS A 125 -10.87 6.21 10.54
C HIS A 125 -12.02 5.59 9.74
N THR A 126 -12.24 6.09 8.53
CA THR A 126 -13.39 5.80 7.68
C THR A 126 -13.68 4.30 7.52
N GLN A 127 -12.63 3.47 7.35
CA GLN A 127 -12.78 2.01 7.29
C GLN A 127 -13.40 1.44 8.57
N SER A 128 -12.99 1.93 9.75
CA SER A 128 -13.56 1.47 11.03
C SER A 128 -15.02 1.89 11.19
N GLN A 129 -15.37 3.10 10.73
CA GLN A 129 -16.73 3.60 10.76
C GLN A 129 -17.65 2.73 9.89
N LEU A 130 -17.28 2.48 8.62
CA LEU A 130 -18.01 1.63 7.69
C LEU A 130 -18.18 0.21 8.24
N HIS A 131 -17.10 -0.40 8.71
CA HIS A 131 -17.12 -1.78 9.21
C HIS A 131 -18.00 -1.91 10.45
N ARG A 132 -17.91 -0.98 11.41
CA ARG A 132 -18.80 -0.97 12.58
C ARG A 132 -20.26 -0.86 12.17
N PHE A 133 -20.61 0.10 11.29
CA PHE A 133 -21.97 0.26 10.79
C PHE A 133 -22.51 -1.02 10.16
N LEU A 134 -21.78 -1.61 9.23
CA LEU A 134 -22.20 -2.83 8.55
C LEU A 134 -22.30 -4.03 9.50
N ASN A 135 -21.45 -4.12 10.51
CA ASN A 135 -21.54 -5.14 11.54
C ASN A 135 -22.82 -4.99 12.41
N CYS A 136 -23.28 -3.74 12.66
CA CYS A 136 -24.53 -3.49 13.37
C CYS A 136 -25.78 -3.96 12.59
N ILE A 137 -25.69 -4.11 11.28
CA ILE A 137 -26.78 -4.56 10.41
C ILE A 137 -26.65 -6.01 9.92
N GLY A 138 -25.70 -6.79 10.48
CA GLY A 138 -25.55 -8.23 10.19
C GLY A 138 -24.27 -8.61 9.43
N GLY A 139 -23.40 -7.67 9.11
CA GLY A 139 -22.08 -7.92 8.50
C GLY A 139 -22.04 -7.69 6.98
N TYR A 140 -20.93 -8.11 6.38
CA TYR A 140 -20.60 -7.84 4.98
C TYR A 140 -19.49 -8.77 4.48
N THR A 141 -19.37 -8.96 3.17
CA THR A 141 -18.20 -9.59 2.54
C THR A 141 -17.00 -8.62 2.62
N LYS A 142 -15.90 -9.08 3.22
CA LYS A 142 -14.69 -8.28 3.43
C LYS A 142 -13.58 -8.63 2.45
N SER A 143 -12.58 -7.76 2.31
CA SER A 143 -11.28 -8.11 1.72
C SER A 143 -10.29 -8.55 2.80
N LYS A 144 -9.41 -9.51 2.45
CA LYS A 144 -8.26 -9.92 3.27
C LYS A 144 -6.97 -9.29 2.77
N PHE A 145 -6.11 -8.89 3.70
CA PHE A 145 -4.78 -8.34 3.50
C PHE A 145 -4.76 -6.95 2.84
N THR A 146 -3.63 -6.56 2.26
CA THR A 146 -3.46 -5.25 1.64
C THR A 146 -2.78 -5.37 0.27
N TYR A 147 -3.01 -4.40 -0.62
CA TYR A 147 -2.27 -4.31 -1.89
C TYR A 147 -0.76 -4.16 -1.70
N SER A 148 -0.31 -3.65 -0.54
CA SER A 148 1.09 -3.33 -0.31
C SER A 148 2.00 -4.57 -0.25
N PHE A 149 1.50 -5.66 0.40
CA PHE A 149 2.34 -6.84 0.70
C PHE A 149 1.52 -8.12 0.94
N ALA A 150 0.40 -8.34 0.25
CA ALA A 150 -0.48 -9.51 0.45
C ALA A 150 0.26 -10.85 0.36
N ALA A 151 1.19 -11.01 -0.58
CA ALA A 151 1.97 -12.24 -0.72
C ALA A 151 2.84 -12.52 0.52
N ALA A 152 3.45 -11.48 1.12
CA ALA A 152 4.20 -11.65 2.37
C ALA A 152 3.29 -11.96 3.56
N GLU A 153 2.09 -11.35 3.63
CA GLU A 153 1.12 -11.65 4.70
C GLU A 153 0.66 -13.11 4.68
N THR A 154 0.75 -13.76 3.53
CA THR A 154 0.37 -15.17 3.40
C THR A 154 1.57 -16.10 3.61
N VAL A 155 2.69 -15.87 2.93
CA VAL A 155 3.82 -16.82 2.95
C VAL A 155 4.65 -16.74 4.24
N VAL A 156 4.92 -15.54 4.77
CA VAL A 156 5.84 -15.38 5.93
C VAL A 156 5.30 -16.04 7.22
N PRO A 157 3.98 -16.08 7.52
CA PRO A 157 3.47 -16.86 8.64
C PRO A 157 3.83 -18.34 8.58
N HIS A 158 3.88 -18.97 7.40
CA HIS A 158 4.32 -20.35 7.23
C HIS A 158 5.82 -20.55 7.45
N ILE A 159 6.63 -19.46 7.40
CA ILE A 159 8.09 -19.52 7.52
C ILE A 159 8.54 -19.12 8.92
N LEU A 160 7.93 -18.08 9.49
CA LEU A 160 8.33 -17.44 10.75
C LEU A 160 7.23 -17.44 11.82
N GLY A 161 6.01 -17.87 11.49
CA GLY A 161 4.86 -17.86 12.38
C GLY A 161 4.06 -16.55 12.40
N SER A 162 4.64 -15.43 11.93
CA SER A 162 3.97 -14.13 11.79
C SER A 162 4.72 -13.24 10.79
N TYR A 163 3.97 -12.43 10.04
CA TYR A 163 4.54 -11.33 9.27
C TYR A 163 4.42 -10.00 10.03
N ARG A 164 3.22 -9.72 10.55
CA ARG A 164 2.90 -8.43 11.18
C ARG A 164 3.74 -8.15 12.44
N ALA A 165 3.94 -9.16 13.29
CA ALA A 165 4.75 -9.00 14.49
C ALA A 165 6.20 -8.59 14.13
N PHE A 166 6.80 -9.24 13.13
CA PHE A 166 8.17 -8.94 12.71
C PHE A 166 8.27 -7.65 11.88
N LEU A 167 7.22 -7.26 11.15
CA LEU A 167 7.17 -5.98 10.47
C LEU A 167 7.20 -4.80 11.46
N ASP A 168 6.43 -4.90 12.54
CA ASP A 168 6.35 -3.86 13.57
C ASP A 168 7.59 -3.85 14.51
N THR A 169 8.43 -4.91 14.48
CA THR A 169 9.66 -5.05 15.29
C THR A 169 10.91 -5.32 14.44
N CYS A 170 11.00 -4.77 13.23
CA CYS A 170 12.23 -4.82 12.44
C CYS A 170 13.41 -4.25 13.23
N THR A 171 14.60 -4.82 13.03
CA THR A 171 15.85 -4.32 13.65
C THR A 171 15.95 -2.80 13.49
N SER A 172 16.22 -2.09 14.59
CA SER A 172 16.21 -0.63 14.61
C SER A 172 17.35 -0.02 13.78
N TRP A 173 17.13 1.19 13.26
CA TRP A 173 18.20 1.98 12.65
C TRP A 173 19.35 2.23 13.61
N LYS A 174 19.09 2.32 14.92
CA LYS A 174 20.14 2.43 15.93
C LYS A 174 21.08 1.23 15.87
N SER A 175 20.55 0.01 15.91
CA SER A 175 21.33 -1.22 15.78
C SER A 175 22.07 -1.31 14.43
N ILE A 176 21.44 -0.87 13.33
CA ILE A 176 22.04 -0.84 12.00
C ILE A 176 23.26 0.10 11.97
N LYS A 177 23.12 1.33 12.44
CA LYS A 177 24.21 2.33 12.47
C LYS A 177 25.43 1.85 13.28
N GLU A 178 25.19 1.17 14.37
CA GLU A 178 26.23 0.72 15.27
C GLU A 178 26.92 -0.57 14.77
N ASN A 179 26.20 -1.44 14.06
CA ASN A 179 26.68 -2.80 13.83
C ASN A 179 26.78 -3.19 12.34
N THR A 180 25.91 -2.71 11.45
CA THR A 180 25.86 -3.14 10.05
C THR A 180 27.03 -2.58 9.24
N GLU A 181 27.76 -3.45 8.52
CA GLU A 181 28.80 -3.07 7.58
C GLU A 181 28.30 -3.08 6.13
N LEU A 182 27.30 -3.92 5.83
CA LEU A 182 26.72 -4.06 4.50
C LEU A 182 25.18 -4.16 4.58
N LEU A 183 24.48 -3.20 4.00
CA LEU A 183 23.02 -3.24 3.86
C LEU A 183 22.68 -3.53 2.39
N VAL A 184 22.11 -4.72 2.13
CA VAL A 184 21.71 -5.18 0.80
C VAL A 184 20.23 -4.94 0.60
N CYS A 185 19.87 -4.01 -0.31
CA CYS A 185 18.50 -3.52 -0.49
C CYS A 185 17.88 -4.09 -1.77
N PHE A 186 17.19 -5.23 -1.66
CA PHE A 186 16.41 -5.77 -2.77
C PHE A 186 15.13 -4.96 -2.98
N GLY A 187 14.95 -4.41 -4.18
CA GLY A 187 13.90 -3.45 -4.51
C GLY A 187 14.19 -2.03 -4.00
N GLY A 188 15.45 -1.75 -3.63
CA GLY A 188 15.91 -0.43 -3.19
C GLY A 188 15.44 0.00 -1.80
N ILE A 189 15.74 1.26 -1.47
CA ILE A 189 15.37 1.93 -0.22
C ILE A 189 14.92 3.38 -0.48
N PRO A 190 13.79 3.56 -1.24
CA PRO A 190 13.39 4.87 -1.75
C PRO A 190 12.86 5.79 -0.64
N LEU A 191 13.56 6.87 -0.37
CA LEU A 191 13.23 7.83 0.70
C LEU A 191 11.80 8.39 0.58
N LYS A 192 11.29 8.58 -0.66
CA LYS A 192 9.92 9.08 -0.89
C LYS A 192 8.83 8.24 -0.21
N ASN A 193 9.05 6.94 -0.05
CA ASN A 193 8.12 6.07 0.66
C ASN A 193 8.23 6.25 2.19
N GLY A 194 9.41 6.63 2.68
CA GLY A 194 9.63 7.02 4.08
C GLY A 194 8.97 8.35 4.47
N GLN A 195 8.44 9.11 3.50
CA GLN A 195 7.69 10.36 3.74
C GLN A 195 6.20 10.13 4.09
N ILE A 196 5.79 8.88 4.29
CA ILE A 196 4.41 8.52 4.62
C ILE A 196 4.38 7.44 5.71
N SER A 197 3.32 7.43 6.53
CA SER A 197 3.06 6.37 7.52
C SER A 197 1.56 6.12 7.70
N GLN A 198 1.20 4.87 7.92
CA GLN A 198 -0.17 4.46 8.21
C GLN A 198 -0.63 5.00 9.57
N GLY A 199 -1.75 5.74 9.58
CA GLY A 199 -2.29 6.33 10.80
C GLY A 199 -1.65 7.67 11.20
N GLY A 200 -0.83 8.25 10.32
CA GLY A 200 -0.16 9.53 10.53
C GLY A 200 1.30 9.42 10.94
N THR A 201 1.99 10.54 10.93
CA THR A 201 3.37 10.64 11.41
C THR A 201 3.66 12.00 12.03
N GLY A 202 4.34 12.01 13.17
CA GLY A 202 4.80 13.21 13.86
C GLY A 202 6.26 13.55 13.58
N ASN A 203 7.06 12.60 13.06
CA ASN A 203 8.46 12.83 12.72
C ASN A 203 8.92 11.88 11.61
N HIS A 204 9.43 12.44 10.51
CA HIS A 204 10.07 11.69 9.45
C HIS A 204 11.55 11.51 9.77
N PHE A 205 11.94 10.29 10.12
CA PHE A 205 13.32 10.01 10.54
C PHE A 205 14.17 9.27 9.48
N GLN A 206 13.56 8.69 8.44
CA GLN A 206 14.25 7.80 7.49
C GLN A 206 15.46 8.47 6.80
N LYS A 207 15.35 9.73 6.38
CA LYS A 207 16.47 10.45 5.74
C LYS A 207 17.66 10.61 6.68
N LYS A 208 17.39 11.03 7.91
CA LYS A 208 18.41 11.21 8.94
C LYS A 208 19.12 9.90 9.22
N GLU A 209 18.35 8.82 9.41
CA GLU A 209 18.88 7.50 9.75
C GLU A 209 19.74 6.91 8.61
N LEU A 210 19.31 7.06 7.34
CA LEU A 210 20.08 6.65 6.17
C LEU A 210 21.44 7.38 6.10
N LEU A 211 21.46 8.70 6.30
CA LEU A 211 22.67 9.50 6.27
C LEU A 211 23.62 9.15 7.43
N GLU A 212 23.07 8.99 8.64
CA GLU A 212 23.86 8.60 9.81
C GLU A 212 24.47 7.19 9.66
N ALA A 213 23.72 6.22 9.14
CA ALA A 213 24.21 4.88 8.86
C ALA A 213 25.34 4.90 7.82
N SER A 214 25.16 5.66 6.73
CA SER A 214 26.19 5.83 5.70
C SER A 214 27.45 6.51 6.23
N ASN A 215 27.30 7.51 7.11
CA ASN A 215 28.44 8.24 7.72
C ASN A 215 29.18 7.42 8.79
N SER A 216 28.56 6.33 9.30
CA SER A 216 29.22 5.45 10.25
C SER A 216 30.14 4.42 9.52
N LYS A 217 29.62 3.26 9.20
CA LYS A 217 30.39 2.19 8.51
C LYS A 217 29.53 1.41 7.51
N THR A 218 28.25 1.70 7.41
CA THR A 218 27.31 0.95 6.58
C THR A 218 27.50 1.30 5.11
N PHE A 219 27.82 0.30 4.29
CA PHE A 219 27.82 0.40 2.84
C PHE A 219 26.52 -0.14 2.28
N PHE A 220 25.92 0.56 1.32
CA PHE A 220 24.62 0.20 0.76
C PHE A 220 24.76 -0.46 -0.61
N MET A 221 24.02 -1.55 -0.83
CA MET A 221 23.86 -2.17 -2.15
C MET A 221 22.44 -1.93 -2.62
N ASN A 222 22.25 -1.03 -3.58
CA ASN A 222 20.94 -0.75 -4.18
C ASN A 222 20.69 -1.75 -5.32
N ILE A 223 19.89 -2.78 -5.06
CA ILE A 223 19.48 -3.79 -6.05
C ILE A 223 18.09 -3.44 -6.54
N SER A 224 18.02 -2.62 -7.58
CA SER A 224 16.77 -2.08 -8.14
C SER A 224 16.98 -1.67 -9.60
N PRO A 225 15.96 -1.72 -10.46
CA PRO A 225 16.01 -1.10 -11.79
C PRO A 225 16.21 0.42 -11.77
N LEU A 226 16.00 1.08 -10.62
CA LEU A 226 16.12 2.52 -10.43
C LEU A 226 17.32 2.85 -9.53
N LYS A 227 18.25 3.62 -10.03
CA LYS A 227 19.37 4.14 -9.22
C LYS A 227 18.88 5.07 -8.12
N SER A 228 17.83 5.84 -8.40
CA SER A 228 17.20 6.79 -7.47
C SER A 228 16.47 6.15 -6.29
N ASP A 229 16.34 4.83 -6.24
CA ASP A 229 15.87 4.08 -5.05
C ASP A 229 16.91 4.03 -3.92
N LEU A 230 18.05 4.66 -4.09
CA LEU A 230 18.97 5.07 -3.02
C LEU A 230 19.34 6.54 -3.25
N ILE A 231 19.25 7.37 -2.19
CA ILE A 231 19.60 8.79 -2.31
C ILE A 231 21.10 8.96 -2.56
N GLY A 232 21.46 9.95 -3.38
CA GLY A 232 22.81 10.11 -3.88
C GLY A 232 23.88 10.49 -2.82
N GLU A 233 23.42 10.96 -1.66
CA GLU A 233 24.29 11.34 -0.53
C GLU A 233 24.78 10.11 0.28
N VAL A 234 24.17 8.93 0.05
CA VAL A 234 24.50 7.69 0.75
C VAL A 234 25.56 6.91 0.01
N ASN A 235 26.57 6.43 0.74
CA ASN A 235 27.67 5.62 0.17
C ASN A 235 27.15 4.23 -0.25
N GLY A 236 27.12 3.95 -1.55
CA GLY A 236 26.58 2.70 -2.05
C GLY A 236 26.90 2.41 -3.51
N GLU A 237 26.62 1.18 -3.89
CA GLU A 237 26.73 0.65 -5.26
C GLU A 237 25.33 0.31 -5.81
N TRP A 238 25.11 0.57 -7.08
CA TRP A 238 23.88 0.25 -7.78
C TRP A 238 24.05 -0.97 -8.67
N ILE A 239 23.17 -1.97 -8.50
CA ILE A 239 23.03 -3.15 -9.33
C ILE A 239 21.62 -3.15 -9.90
N ALA A 240 21.48 -3.21 -11.23
CA ALA A 240 20.21 -3.06 -11.96
C ALA A 240 19.76 -4.38 -12.63
N PRO A 241 19.15 -5.32 -11.89
CA PRO A 241 18.65 -6.55 -12.46
C PRO A 241 17.43 -6.30 -13.37
N ARG A 242 17.11 -7.27 -14.23
CA ARG A 242 15.78 -7.31 -14.87
C ARG A 242 14.71 -7.33 -13.78
N PRO A 243 13.62 -6.56 -13.90
CA PRO A 243 12.50 -6.65 -12.97
C PRO A 243 11.94 -8.07 -12.86
N ASN A 244 11.47 -8.45 -11.68
CA ASN A 244 10.93 -9.77 -11.34
C ASN A 244 11.96 -10.93 -11.35
N THR A 245 13.26 -10.65 -11.28
CA THR A 245 14.30 -11.70 -11.26
C THR A 245 15.05 -11.78 -9.92
N ASP A 246 14.57 -11.10 -8.89
CA ASP A 246 15.20 -11.04 -7.57
C ASP A 246 15.42 -12.42 -6.97
N THR A 247 14.45 -13.33 -7.10
CA THR A 247 14.55 -14.70 -6.62
C THR A 247 15.69 -15.46 -7.31
N ALA A 248 15.83 -15.32 -8.64
CA ALA A 248 16.93 -15.97 -9.38
C ALA A 248 18.30 -15.40 -8.97
N PHE A 249 18.36 -14.08 -8.75
CA PHE A 249 19.59 -13.43 -8.27
C PHE A 249 19.97 -13.95 -6.87
N MET A 250 19.02 -14.04 -5.94
CA MET A 250 19.27 -14.57 -4.60
C MET A 250 19.65 -16.07 -4.62
N LEU A 251 19.08 -16.87 -5.52
CA LEU A 251 19.48 -18.27 -5.71
C LEU A 251 20.94 -18.37 -6.20
N GLY A 252 21.37 -17.50 -7.13
CA GLY A 252 22.76 -17.43 -7.55
C GLY A 252 23.74 -17.04 -6.41
N LEU A 253 23.30 -16.11 -5.53
CA LEU A 253 24.04 -15.78 -4.31
C LEU A 253 24.14 -16.99 -3.37
N ALA A 254 23.03 -17.68 -3.13
CA ALA A 254 22.95 -18.86 -2.27
C ALA A 254 23.82 -20.01 -2.80
N PHE A 255 23.79 -20.28 -4.11
CA PHE A 255 24.65 -21.28 -4.73
C PHE A 255 26.14 -20.92 -4.54
N THR A 256 26.50 -19.65 -4.71
CA THR A 256 27.88 -19.18 -4.52
C THR A 256 28.34 -19.33 -3.07
N LEU A 257 27.46 -19.05 -2.07
CA LEU A 257 27.77 -19.31 -0.67
C LEU A 257 28.04 -20.80 -0.42
N TYR A 258 27.22 -21.68 -0.98
CA TYR A 258 27.39 -23.12 -0.86
C TYR A 258 28.69 -23.60 -1.53
N GLU A 259 28.93 -23.23 -2.80
CA GLU A 259 30.11 -23.64 -3.58
C GLU A 259 31.43 -23.15 -2.95
N SER A 260 31.40 -22.01 -2.26
CA SER A 260 32.54 -21.40 -1.60
C SER A 260 32.73 -21.81 -0.14
N ASP A 261 31.94 -22.76 0.39
CA ASP A 261 31.94 -23.21 1.80
C ASP A 261 31.73 -22.06 2.80
N LEU A 262 30.78 -21.15 2.47
CA LEU A 262 30.49 -19.94 3.26
C LEU A 262 29.11 -20.02 3.96
N VAL A 263 28.46 -21.18 3.95
CA VAL A 263 27.17 -21.41 4.63
C VAL A 263 27.41 -21.64 6.13
N ASP A 264 26.66 -20.93 6.98
CA ASP A 264 26.66 -21.16 8.43
C ASP A 264 25.79 -22.38 8.77
N TYR A 265 26.38 -23.58 8.73
CA TYR A 265 25.70 -24.83 9.04
C TYR A 265 25.29 -24.96 10.52
N ASP A 266 25.99 -24.27 11.44
CA ASP A 266 25.60 -24.27 12.86
C ASP A 266 24.27 -23.54 13.04
N PHE A 267 24.10 -22.38 12.38
CA PHE A 267 22.81 -21.69 12.36
C PHE A 267 21.72 -22.53 11.70
N ILE A 268 21.99 -23.11 10.53
CA ILE A 268 21.04 -23.94 9.79
C ILE A 268 20.54 -25.09 10.66
N SER A 269 21.41 -25.84 11.29
CA SER A 269 21.07 -27.01 12.09
C SER A 269 20.26 -26.65 13.35
N LYS A 270 20.63 -25.56 14.01
CA LYS A 270 20.04 -25.16 15.29
C LYS A 270 18.68 -24.47 15.12
N TYR A 271 18.54 -23.58 14.14
CA TYR A 271 17.42 -22.62 14.06
C TYR A 271 16.46 -22.86 12.90
N THR A 272 16.75 -23.81 11.99
CA THR A 272 15.93 -24.02 10.81
C THR A 272 15.49 -25.48 10.63
N VAL A 273 14.55 -25.72 9.72
CA VAL A 273 14.17 -27.03 9.21
C VAL A 273 14.07 -27.02 7.69
N GLY A 274 14.30 -28.19 7.06
CA GLY A 274 14.06 -28.41 5.63
C GLY A 274 15.12 -27.85 4.69
N PHE A 275 16.32 -27.53 5.19
CA PHE A 275 17.41 -27.02 4.34
C PHE A 275 17.83 -28.01 3.25
N ASP A 276 17.88 -29.34 3.53
CA ASP A 276 18.27 -30.35 2.55
C ASP A 276 17.30 -30.41 1.35
N ASN A 277 16.01 -30.19 1.58
CA ASN A 277 15.01 -30.11 0.53
C ASN A 277 15.25 -28.93 -0.41
N PHE A 278 15.57 -27.75 0.15
CA PHE A 278 15.94 -26.57 -0.60
C PHE A 278 17.30 -26.76 -1.31
N LEU A 279 18.31 -27.29 -0.61
CA LEU A 279 19.64 -27.55 -1.17
C LEU A 279 19.57 -28.49 -2.38
N SER A 280 18.71 -29.50 -2.32
CA SER A 280 18.49 -30.41 -3.47
C SER A 280 17.98 -29.68 -4.72
N TYR A 281 17.13 -28.68 -4.56
CA TYR A 281 16.71 -27.80 -5.65
C TYR A 281 17.84 -26.86 -6.10
N LEU A 282 18.52 -26.20 -5.14
CA LEU A 282 19.63 -25.28 -5.42
C LEU A 282 20.72 -25.95 -6.29
N LEU A 283 21.04 -27.22 -5.98
CA LEU A 283 22.04 -28.02 -6.69
C LEU A 283 21.53 -28.65 -7.99
N GLY A 284 20.28 -28.42 -8.39
CA GLY A 284 19.69 -28.98 -9.59
C GLY A 284 19.33 -30.47 -9.50
N LYS A 285 19.33 -31.07 -8.31
CA LYS A 285 18.96 -32.49 -8.15
C LYS A 285 17.49 -32.77 -8.40
N LYS A 286 16.62 -31.74 -8.28
CA LYS A 286 15.18 -31.86 -8.52
C LYS A 286 14.77 -31.58 -9.96
N ASP A 287 15.45 -30.70 -10.67
CA ASP A 287 15.06 -30.18 -11.98
C ASP A 287 16.18 -30.25 -13.03
N GLY A 288 17.34 -30.82 -12.68
CA GLY A 288 18.50 -30.93 -13.58
C GLY A 288 19.28 -29.64 -13.79
N ILE A 289 18.93 -28.53 -13.13
CA ILE A 289 19.51 -27.20 -13.37
C ILE A 289 20.13 -26.64 -12.08
N PRO A 290 21.46 -26.69 -11.87
CA PRO A 290 22.11 -26.02 -10.75
C PRO A 290 21.94 -24.49 -10.86
N LYS A 291 21.60 -23.83 -9.74
CA LYS A 291 21.30 -22.40 -9.69
C LYS A 291 22.57 -21.55 -9.55
N THR A 292 23.58 -21.81 -10.40
CA THR A 292 24.89 -21.17 -10.39
C THR A 292 24.81 -19.66 -10.62
N ALA A 293 25.91 -18.93 -10.34
CA ALA A 293 26.01 -17.51 -10.65
C ALA A 293 25.82 -17.24 -12.17
N GLN A 294 26.27 -18.15 -13.05
CA GLN A 294 26.02 -18.05 -14.51
C GLN A 294 24.55 -18.23 -14.85
N TRP A 295 23.87 -19.24 -14.27
CA TRP A 295 22.42 -19.44 -14.45
C TRP A 295 21.63 -18.19 -14.01
N ALA A 296 21.98 -17.62 -12.86
CA ALA A 296 21.33 -16.41 -12.38
C ALA A 296 21.62 -15.20 -13.29
N SER A 297 22.85 -15.06 -13.80
CA SER A 297 23.28 -14.03 -14.75
C SER A 297 22.42 -14.05 -16.03
N ASP A 298 22.20 -15.22 -16.59
CA ASP A 298 21.40 -15.40 -17.83
C ASP A 298 19.94 -14.91 -17.64
N ILE A 299 19.42 -15.02 -16.41
CA ILE A 299 18.07 -14.58 -16.06
C ILE A 299 18.04 -13.09 -15.72
N CYS A 300 18.89 -12.62 -14.79
CA CYS A 300 18.81 -11.27 -14.23
C CYS A 300 19.64 -10.21 -14.99
N GLU A 301 20.47 -10.60 -15.94
CA GLU A 301 21.44 -9.74 -16.68
C GLU A 301 22.44 -9.02 -15.75
N ILE A 302 22.90 -9.72 -14.72
CA ILE A 302 23.98 -9.26 -13.85
C ILE A 302 25.19 -10.17 -14.06
N GLU A 303 26.36 -9.60 -14.30
CA GLU A 303 27.60 -10.35 -14.52
C GLU A 303 27.84 -11.38 -13.42
N PRO A 304 28.19 -12.65 -13.73
CA PRO A 304 28.39 -13.70 -12.73
C PRO A 304 29.40 -13.33 -11.64
N GLU A 305 30.44 -12.60 -12.01
CA GLU A 305 31.49 -12.17 -11.06
C GLU A 305 30.96 -11.12 -10.05
N ILE A 306 29.95 -10.32 -10.43
CA ILE A 306 29.27 -9.41 -9.50
C ILE A 306 28.50 -10.24 -8.47
N ILE A 307 27.78 -11.27 -8.91
CA ILE A 307 27.01 -12.18 -8.03
C ILE A 307 27.95 -12.87 -7.05
N LYS A 308 29.07 -13.46 -7.54
CA LYS A 308 30.06 -14.13 -6.71
C LYS A 308 30.73 -13.18 -5.70
N ARG A 309 31.11 -11.98 -6.16
CA ARG A 309 31.72 -10.96 -5.32
C ARG A 309 30.78 -10.52 -4.21
N LEU A 310 29.50 -10.30 -4.53
CA LEU A 310 28.48 -9.90 -3.55
C LEU A 310 28.25 -11.00 -2.51
N ALA A 311 28.10 -12.26 -2.91
CA ALA A 311 27.92 -13.39 -1.99
C ALA A 311 29.07 -13.49 -0.97
N LYS A 312 30.32 -13.43 -1.45
CA LYS A 312 31.52 -13.43 -0.59
C LYS A 312 31.59 -12.21 0.34
N ARG A 313 31.19 -11.04 -0.15
CA ARG A 313 31.12 -9.83 0.66
C ARG A 313 30.06 -9.93 1.76
N MET A 314 28.89 -10.51 1.46
CA MET A 314 27.81 -10.72 2.43
C MET A 314 28.22 -11.66 3.56
N SER A 315 28.98 -12.72 3.28
CA SER A 315 29.44 -13.67 4.30
C SER A 315 30.55 -13.11 5.19
N SER A 316 31.43 -12.23 4.65
CA SER A 316 32.56 -11.66 5.35
C SER A 316 32.26 -10.39 6.16
N LYS A 317 31.04 -9.86 6.08
CA LYS A 317 30.60 -8.62 6.71
C LYS A 317 29.40 -8.84 7.63
N ARG A 318 29.19 -7.94 8.61
CA ARG A 318 27.90 -7.83 9.28
C ARG A 318 26.88 -7.34 8.27
N THR A 319 26.05 -8.26 7.79
CA THR A 319 25.15 -8.02 6.66
C THR A 319 23.67 -8.00 7.11
N MET A 320 22.97 -6.93 6.74
CA MET A 320 21.51 -6.82 6.81
C MET A 320 20.93 -6.88 5.40
N ILE A 321 19.91 -7.70 5.20
CA ILE A 321 19.13 -7.73 3.95
C ILE A 321 17.85 -6.95 4.15
N SER A 322 17.63 -5.87 3.39
CA SER A 322 16.35 -5.17 3.30
C SER A 322 15.58 -5.66 2.09
N ILE A 323 14.35 -6.12 2.28
CA ILE A 323 13.48 -6.55 1.18
C ILE A 323 12.29 -5.60 1.04
N SER A 324 12.21 -4.90 -0.09
CA SER A 324 11.14 -3.94 -0.36
C SER A 324 9.79 -4.62 -0.53
N TRP A 325 8.72 -3.99 -0.03
CA TRP A 325 7.34 -4.46 -0.25
C TRP A 325 6.95 -4.57 -1.73
N SER A 326 7.59 -3.80 -2.60
CA SER A 326 7.34 -3.84 -4.04
C SER A 326 7.52 -5.24 -4.63
N LEU A 327 8.43 -6.04 -4.08
CA LEU A 327 8.72 -7.38 -4.58
C LEU A 327 7.60 -8.40 -4.33
N THR A 328 6.65 -8.10 -3.45
CA THR A 328 5.43 -8.91 -3.28
C THR A 328 4.39 -8.66 -4.36
N ARG A 329 4.49 -7.53 -5.11
CA ARG A 329 3.50 -7.11 -6.12
C ARG A 329 3.91 -7.52 -7.54
N GLN A 330 4.54 -8.66 -7.68
CA GLN A 330 4.93 -9.28 -8.94
C GLN A 330 4.39 -10.72 -9.04
N ASP A 331 4.39 -11.29 -10.22
CA ASP A 331 4.05 -12.70 -10.40
C ASP A 331 4.97 -13.55 -9.51
N HIS A 332 4.41 -14.49 -8.78
CA HIS A 332 5.12 -15.27 -7.76
C HIS A 332 5.76 -14.44 -6.65
N GLY A 333 5.10 -13.37 -6.20
CA GLY A 333 5.62 -12.39 -5.22
C GLY A 333 5.91 -12.95 -3.82
N GLU A 334 5.51 -14.18 -3.52
CA GLU A 334 5.87 -14.94 -2.32
C GLU A 334 7.35 -15.34 -2.34
N GLN A 335 7.89 -15.65 -3.52
CA GLN A 335 9.21 -16.26 -3.69
C GLN A 335 10.38 -15.36 -3.26
N PRO A 336 10.45 -14.06 -3.62
CA PRO A 336 11.57 -13.22 -3.21
C PRO A 336 11.62 -12.99 -1.69
N PHE A 337 10.46 -12.93 -1.00
CA PHE A 337 10.43 -12.81 0.47
C PHE A 337 10.94 -14.08 1.15
N TRP A 338 10.47 -15.24 0.69
CA TRP A 338 10.96 -16.51 1.22
C TRP A 338 12.46 -16.70 0.96
N MET A 339 12.90 -16.40 -0.26
CA MET A 339 14.31 -16.57 -0.63
C MET A 339 15.25 -15.63 0.16
N ALA A 340 14.83 -14.40 0.46
CA ALA A 340 15.61 -13.48 1.29
C ALA A 340 15.80 -14.01 2.72
N ILE A 341 14.77 -14.62 3.31
CA ILE A 341 14.85 -15.27 4.62
C ILE A 341 15.81 -16.46 4.56
N VAL A 342 15.72 -17.31 3.54
CA VAL A 342 16.62 -18.46 3.36
C VAL A 342 18.07 -18.01 3.18
N LEU A 343 18.31 -16.98 2.35
CA LEU A 343 19.66 -16.42 2.17
C LEU A 343 20.21 -15.89 3.49
N SER A 344 19.39 -15.23 4.32
CA SER A 344 19.78 -14.76 5.65
C SER A 344 20.07 -15.90 6.62
N CYS A 345 19.36 -17.03 6.52
CA CYS A 345 19.67 -18.26 7.27
C CYS A 345 21.05 -18.80 6.88
N MET A 346 21.36 -18.86 5.58
CA MET A 346 22.67 -19.35 5.09
C MET A 346 23.83 -18.47 5.56
N LEU A 347 23.61 -17.18 5.79
CA LEU A 347 24.60 -16.25 6.35
C LEU A 347 24.73 -16.36 7.89
N GLY A 348 23.80 -17.00 8.58
CA GLY A 348 23.82 -17.23 10.02
C GLY A 348 23.67 -15.97 10.90
N GLN A 349 23.22 -14.84 10.34
CA GLN A 349 23.25 -13.55 11.05
C GLN A 349 21.90 -13.10 11.61
N ILE A 350 20.85 -13.88 11.45
CA ILE A 350 19.50 -13.58 11.99
C ILE A 350 19.58 -13.50 13.53
N GLY A 351 18.97 -12.47 14.12
CA GLY A 351 18.97 -12.25 15.58
C GLY A 351 20.27 -11.68 16.13
N LEU A 352 21.21 -11.28 15.27
CA LEU A 352 22.39 -10.53 15.69
C LEU A 352 22.18 -9.03 15.48
N PRO A 353 22.70 -8.15 16.36
CA PRO A 353 22.68 -6.72 16.16
C PRO A 353 23.21 -6.33 14.76
N GLY A 354 22.42 -5.59 14.00
CA GLY A 354 22.75 -5.13 12.66
C GLY A 354 22.89 -6.21 11.59
N GLY A 355 22.46 -7.46 11.86
CA GLY A 355 22.52 -8.59 10.93
C GLY A 355 21.13 -9.18 10.61
N GLY A 356 21.07 -10.12 9.67
CA GLY A 356 19.87 -10.82 9.28
C GLY A 356 19.09 -10.13 8.16
N PHE A 357 17.79 -9.93 8.33
CA PHE A 357 16.93 -9.32 7.31
C PHE A 357 15.91 -8.37 7.95
N GLY A 358 15.27 -7.53 7.11
CA GLY A 358 14.17 -6.67 7.51
C GLY A 358 13.20 -6.42 6.36
N PHE A 359 11.95 -6.11 6.69
CA PHE A 359 10.85 -6.01 5.74
C PHE A 359 10.65 -4.58 5.21
N GLY A 360 11.64 -4.09 4.45
CA GLY A 360 11.53 -2.87 3.68
C GLY A 360 11.82 -1.58 4.45
N TYR A 361 13.06 -1.38 4.86
CA TYR A 361 13.50 -0.08 5.37
C TYR A 361 13.15 1.03 4.38
N SER A 362 12.61 2.13 4.88
CA SER A 362 12.05 3.23 4.06
C SER A 362 10.85 2.85 3.15
N ALA A 363 10.26 1.66 3.25
CA ALA A 363 8.99 1.36 2.56
C ALA A 363 7.82 2.18 3.13
N THR A 364 7.94 2.60 4.37
CA THR A 364 7.11 3.58 5.09
C THR A 364 7.93 4.11 6.27
N ASN A 365 7.52 5.23 6.87
CA ASN A 365 8.33 5.91 7.88
C ASN A 365 8.66 5.05 9.12
N PHE A 366 7.75 4.19 9.60
CA PHE A 366 7.92 3.52 10.89
C PHE A 366 8.96 2.38 10.91
N ILE A 367 9.35 1.82 9.76
CA ILE A 367 10.24 0.67 9.71
C ILE A 367 11.63 1.01 10.28
N GLY A 368 12.08 0.20 11.23
CA GLY A 368 13.36 0.42 11.92
C GLY A 368 13.32 1.53 12.97
N GLY A 369 12.14 2.03 13.35
CA GLY A 369 12.00 2.97 14.47
C GLY A 369 12.43 2.35 15.79
N ASN A 370 13.02 3.17 16.69
CA ASN A 370 13.46 2.76 18.02
C ASN A 370 12.58 3.36 19.14
N PHE A 371 11.26 3.35 18.94
CA PHE A 371 10.29 3.87 19.90
C PHE A 371 9.41 2.76 20.46
N VAL A 372 8.95 2.92 21.69
CA VAL A 372 7.97 2.03 22.30
C VAL A 372 6.66 2.12 21.51
N ILE A 373 6.16 0.97 21.06
CA ILE A 373 4.92 0.89 20.25
C ILE A 373 3.75 1.38 21.11
N PRO A 374 3.06 2.48 20.71
CA PRO A 374 1.88 2.95 21.43
C PRO A 374 0.79 1.89 21.50
N PRO A 375 0.22 1.60 22.68
CA PRO A 375 -0.89 0.66 22.83
C PRO A 375 -2.23 1.30 22.40
N ALA A 376 -2.25 1.80 21.17
CA ALA A 376 -3.29 2.66 20.61
C ALA A 376 -4.67 1.98 20.58
N ALA A 377 -5.61 2.48 21.37
CA ALA A 377 -7.02 2.11 21.28
C ALA A 377 -7.61 2.56 19.92
N ALA A 378 -8.69 1.94 19.49
CA ALA A 378 -9.37 2.26 18.25
C ALA A 378 -10.88 2.24 18.44
N PHE A 379 -11.60 2.90 17.52
CA PHE A 379 -13.05 2.79 17.46
C PHE A 379 -13.47 1.33 17.27
N PRO A 380 -14.26 0.73 18.20
CA PRO A 380 -14.61 -0.69 18.13
C PRO A 380 -15.47 -1.01 16.91
N GLN A 381 -15.07 -1.98 16.12
CA GLN A 381 -15.80 -2.34 14.89
C GLN A 381 -16.90 -3.38 15.11
N GLY A 382 -16.95 -4.05 16.26
CA GLY A 382 -17.85 -5.16 16.51
C GLY A 382 -17.44 -6.45 15.76
N ILE A 383 -18.37 -7.40 15.63
CA ILE A 383 -18.12 -8.71 15.04
C ILE A 383 -18.86 -8.83 13.71
N ASN A 384 -18.13 -9.12 12.65
CA ASN A 384 -18.71 -9.44 11.35
C ASN A 384 -19.31 -10.86 11.36
N GLN A 385 -20.61 -10.97 11.18
CA GLN A 385 -21.32 -12.25 11.14
C GLN A 385 -21.10 -12.99 9.80
N VAL A 386 -20.82 -12.26 8.71
CA VAL A 386 -20.51 -12.82 7.39
C VAL A 386 -19.07 -13.35 7.40
N LYS A 387 -18.88 -14.58 6.96
CA LYS A 387 -17.56 -15.23 6.89
C LYS A 387 -16.91 -15.07 5.53
N ASP A 388 -17.68 -14.71 4.50
CA ASP A 388 -17.20 -14.53 3.15
C ASP A 388 -16.17 -13.40 3.07
N PHE A 389 -15.17 -13.62 2.25
CA PHE A 389 -14.13 -12.63 1.96
C PHE A 389 -13.59 -12.84 0.55
N ILE A 390 -12.81 -11.86 0.10
CA ILE A 390 -11.97 -11.98 -1.08
C ILE A 390 -10.51 -11.62 -0.73
N PRO A 391 -9.52 -12.18 -1.41
CA PRO A 391 -8.19 -11.58 -1.45
C PRO A 391 -8.30 -10.15 -1.99
N VAL A 392 -7.60 -9.20 -1.39
CA VAL A 392 -7.81 -7.75 -1.62
C VAL A 392 -7.77 -7.34 -3.10
N ALA A 393 -6.96 -8.03 -3.91
CA ALA A 393 -6.78 -7.73 -5.33
C ALA A 393 -7.70 -8.54 -6.27
N ARG A 394 -8.82 -9.11 -5.78
CA ARG A 394 -9.75 -9.94 -6.57
C ARG A 394 -11.14 -9.30 -6.73
N ILE A 395 -11.21 -7.97 -6.79
CA ILE A 395 -12.49 -7.25 -6.92
C ILE A 395 -13.16 -7.56 -8.26
N SER A 396 -12.42 -7.56 -9.36
CA SER A 396 -12.98 -7.90 -10.68
C SER A 396 -13.52 -9.33 -10.70
N ASP A 397 -12.81 -10.29 -10.10
CA ASP A 397 -13.25 -11.68 -10.01
C ASP A 397 -14.52 -11.81 -9.16
N LEU A 398 -14.57 -11.16 -7.98
CA LEU A 398 -15.78 -11.12 -7.14
C LEU A 398 -17.03 -10.71 -7.95
N LEU A 399 -16.89 -9.66 -8.73
CA LEU A 399 -18.04 -9.08 -9.44
C LEU A 399 -18.40 -9.80 -10.76
N LEU A 400 -17.40 -10.39 -11.43
CA LEU A 400 -17.59 -11.05 -12.73
C LEU A 400 -17.85 -12.55 -12.64
N LYS A 401 -17.42 -13.19 -11.54
CA LYS A 401 -17.42 -14.66 -11.38
C LYS A 401 -18.19 -15.12 -10.13
N PRO A 402 -19.38 -14.58 -9.82
CA PRO A 402 -20.13 -15.02 -8.64
C PRO A 402 -20.40 -16.54 -8.70
N GLY A 403 -20.28 -17.23 -7.57
CA GLY A 403 -20.48 -18.66 -7.45
C GLY A 403 -19.32 -19.52 -7.94
N THR A 404 -18.25 -18.96 -8.47
CA THR A 404 -17.02 -19.72 -8.79
C THR A 404 -16.10 -19.85 -7.60
N ASN A 405 -15.33 -20.93 -7.56
CA ASN A 405 -14.36 -21.19 -6.50
C ASN A 405 -13.02 -20.48 -6.78
N PHE A 406 -12.32 -20.15 -5.69
CA PHE A 406 -10.93 -19.70 -5.72
C PHE A 406 -10.14 -20.35 -4.57
N GLU A 407 -8.87 -20.61 -4.84
CA GLU A 407 -7.93 -21.13 -3.85
C GLU A 407 -7.27 -19.98 -3.08
N PHE A 408 -7.08 -20.15 -1.78
CA PHE A 408 -6.38 -19.20 -0.94
C PHE A 408 -5.90 -19.91 0.32
N ASP A 409 -4.59 -19.86 0.59
CA ASP A 409 -3.95 -20.40 1.80
C ASP A 409 -4.35 -21.83 2.11
N GLY A 410 -4.27 -22.72 1.11
CA GLY A 410 -4.55 -24.13 1.21
C GLY A 410 -6.03 -24.53 1.27
N GLN A 411 -6.94 -23.58 1.07
CA GLN A 411 -8.37 -23.82 1.13
C GLN A 411 -9.11 -23.29 -0.09
N ASN A 412 -10.29 -23.87 -0.36
CA ASN A 412 -11.18 -23.42 -1.42
C ASN A 412 -12.31 -22.55 -0.85
N TYR A 413 -12.55 -21.41 -1.49
CA TYR A 413 -13.61 -20.47 -1.17
C TYR A 413 -14.44 -20.16 -2.41
N THR A 414 -15.63 -19.57 -2.23
CA THR A 414 -16.53 -19.22 -3.32
C THR A 414 -16.81 -17.72 -3.33
N TYR A 415 -16.76 -17.09 -4.49
CA TYR A 415 -17.15 -15.68 -4.63
C TYR A 415 -18.65 -15.51 -4.41
N PRO A 416 -19.09 -14.67 -3.44
CA PRO A 416 -20.50 -14.38 -3.25
C PRO A 416 -21.07 -13.55 -4.41
N ASN A 417 -22.40 -13.56 -4.56
CA ASN A 417 -23.11 -12.76 -5.55
C ASN A 417 -23.35 -11.34 -5.02
N THR A 418 -22.41 -10.45 -5.26
CA THR A 418 -22.44 -9.07 -4.76
C THR A 418 -23.52 -8.22 -5.45
N LYS A 419 -24.38 -7.60 -4.65
CA LYS A 419 -25.46 -6.70 -5.06
C LYS A 419 -25.17 -5.24 -4.73
N ILE A 420 -24.55 -4.99 -3.58
CA ILE A 420 -24.07 -3.66 -3.17
C ILE A 420 -22.55 -3.67 -3.05
N VAL A 421 -21.92 -2.66 -3.63
CA VAL A 421 -20.57 -2.25 -3.30
C VAL A 421 -20.67 -0.95 -2.51
N TYR A 422 -20.32 -0.98 -1.21
CA TYR A 422 -20.26 0.22 -0.38
C TYR A 422 -18.80 0.59 -0.14
N TRP A 423 -18.39 1.76 -0.59
CA TRP A 423 -17.02 2.24 -0.49
C TRP A 423 -16.94 3.50 0.38
N ALA A 424 -16.14 3.48 1.44
CA ALA A 424 -15.89 4.65 2.26
C ALA A 424 -14.39 4.81 2.45
N GLY A 425 -13.83 5.84 1.82
CA GLY A 425 -12.40 6.11 1.77
C GLY A 425 -11.59 5.17 0.89
N GLY A 426 -10.77 5.75 0.02
CA GLY A 426 -9.97 5.05 -0.98
C GLY A 426 -10.64 5.00 -2.35
N ASN A 427 -9.88 4.57 -3.36
CA ASN A 427 -10.29 4.63 -4.76
C ASN A 427 -9.82 3.38 -5.51
N PRO A 428 -10.72 2.41 -5.82
CA PRO A 428 -10.35 1.18 -6.53
C PRO A 428 -9.82 1.47 -7.95
N PHE A 429 -10.27 2.54 -8.62
CA PHE A 429 -9.74 2.97 -9.92
C PHE A 429 -8.31 3.51 -9.86
N HIS A 430 -7.69 3.50 -8.68
CA HIS A 430 -6.28 3.73 -8.47
C HIS A 430 -5.54 2.45 -8.06
N HIS A 431 -6.09 1.65 -7.13
CA HIS A 431 -5.38 0.50 -6.57
C HIS A 431 -5.50 -0.76 -7.43
N HIS A 432 -6.64 -0.96 -8.09
CA HIS A 432 -6.92 -2.19 -8.82
C HIS A 432 -6.26 -2.18 -10.19
N GLN A 433 -5.79 -3.37 -10.60
CA GLN A 433 -5.16 -3.61 -11.90
C GLN A 433 -6.23 -3.76 -13.00
N ASP A 434 -5.84 -3.68 -14.26
CA ASP A 434 -6.69 -3.79 -15.44
C ASP A 434 -8.00 -2.99 -15.31
N LEU A 435 -7.89 -1.67 -15.38
CA LEU A 435 -9.06 -0.79 -15.20
C LEU A 435 -10.14 -1.04 -16.26
N GLY A 436 -9.77 -1.58 -17.42
CA GLY A 436 -10.73 -2.00 -18.44
C GLY A 436 -11.60 -3.17 -17.96
N LEU A 437 -10.98 -4.16 -17.31
CA LEU A 437 -11.69 -5.28 -16.69
C LEU A 437 -12.52 -4.80 -15.47
N LEU A 438 -11.95 -3.94 -14.65
CA LEU A 438 -12.67 -3.36 -13.51
C LEU A 438 -13.92 -2.58 -13.96
N MET A 439 -13.82 -1.79 -15.04
CA MET A 439 -14.98 -1.07 -15.62
C MET A 439 -16.11 -2.04 -16.05
N LYS A 440 -15.75 -3.20 -16.61
CA LYS A 440 -16.75 -4.25 -16.94
C LYS A 440 -17.37 -4.84 -15.67
N ALA A 441 -16.53 -5.10 -14.66
CA ALA A 441 -16.97 -5.62 -13.37
C ALA A 441 -17.88 -4.63 -12.63
N TRP A 442 -17.56 -3.33 -12.69
CA TRP A 442 -18.31 -2.27 -12.01
C TRP A 442 -19.74 -2.07 -12.51
N LYS A 443 -20.07 -2.67 -13.67
CA LYS A 443 -21.43 -2.70 -14.22
C LYS A 443 -22.31 -3.81 -13.62
N LYS A 444 -21.76 -4.71 -12.77
CA LYS A 444 -22.48 -5.88 -12.25
C LYS A 444 -23.29 -5.64 -10.97
N PRO A 445 -22.81 -4.90 -9.96
CA PRO A 445 -23.59 -4.66 -8.75
C PRO A 445 -24.86 -3.88 -9.07
N ASP A 446 -25.95 -4.16 -8.33
CA ASP A 446 -27.21 -3.42 -8.44
C ASP A 446 -26.99 -1.95 -8.04
N THR A 447 -26.15 -1.72 -7.00
CA THR A 447 -25.91 -0.38 -6.45
C THR A 447 -24.45 -0.22 -6.00
N VAL A 448 -23.87 0.93 -6.32
CA VAL A 448 -22.55 1.38 -5.81
C VAL A 448 -22.76 2.64 -4.99
N ILE A 449 -22.37 2.58 -3.71
CA ILE A 449 -22.48 3.70 -2.76
C ILE A 449 -21.05 4.12 -2.36
N CYS A 450 -20.78 5.41 -2.28
CA CYS A 450 -19.53 5.89 -1.71
C CYS A 450 -19.69 7.10 -0.78
N ASN A 451 -18.91 7.11 0.31
CA ASN A 451 -18.60 8.31 1.08
C ASN A 451 -17.30 8.88 0.54
N GLU A 452 -17.33 10.11 0.03
CA GLU A 452 -16.14 10.73 -0.56
C GLU A 452 -16.21 12.26 -0.41
N TRP A 453 -15.05 12.91 -0.28
CA TRP A 453 -14.98 14.36 -0.14
C TRP A 453 -14.80 15.10 -1.47
N CYS A 454 -14.37 14.38 -2.52
CA CYS A 454 -14.11 14.98 -3.82
C CYS A 454 -14.55 14.07 -4.98
N TRP A 455 -14.87 14.67 -6.14
CA TRP A 455 -15.27 13.98 -7.36
C TRP A 455 -14.11 13.25 -8.04
N ASN A 456 -13.55 12.26 -7.35
CA ASN A 456 -12.52 11.39 -7.90
C ASN A 456 -13.10 10.32 -8.85
N SER A 457 -12.24 9.42 -9.32
CA SER A 457 -12.65 8.40 -10.30
C SER A 457 -13.72 7.43 -9.77
N LEU A 458 -13.74 7.15 -8.45
CA LEU A 458 -14.77 6.32 -7.82
C LEU A 458 -16.09 7.07 -7.71
N ALA A 459 -16.09 8.29 -7.15
CA ALA A 459 -17.31 9.07 -6.95
C ALA A 459 -18.07 9.28 -8.25
N LYS A 460 -17.37 9.60 -9.33
CA LYS A 460 -17.95 9.74 -10.68
C LYS A 460 -18.57 8.44 -11.23
N ARG A 461 -18.22 7.27 -10.68
CA ARG A 461 -18.69 5.94 -11.10
C ARG A 461 -19.54 5.24 -10.05
N SER A 462 -20.04 5.99 -9.07
CA SER A 462 -20.97 5.52 -8.06
C SER A 462 -22.40 5.91 -8.42
N ASP A 463 -23.37 5.21 -7.84
CA ASP A 463 -24.80 5.55 -7.98
C ASP A 463 -25.24 6.54 -6.92
N ILE A 464 -24.71 6.40 -5.69
CA ILE A 464 -25.01 7.25 -4.54
C ILE A 464 -23.69 7.75 -3.96
N VAL A 465 -23.55 9.07 -3.87
CA VAL A 465 -22.35 9.74 -3.36
C VAL A 465 -22.72 10.61 -2.16
N LEU A 466 -22.12 10.33 -1.03
CA LEU A 466 -22.36 11.00 0.24
C LEU A 466 -21.14 11.87 0.59
N PRO A 467 -21.28 13.21 0.69
CA PRO A 467 -20.16 14.11 0.91
C PRO A 467 -19.62 14.01 2.32
N CYS A 468 -18.32 13.69 2.47
CA CYS A 468 -17.69 13.61 3.77
C CYS A 468 -16.68 14.75 4.00
N THR A 469 -16.40 15.03 5.29
CA THR A 469 -15.42 16.03 5.73
C THR A 469 -13.99 15.55 5.54
N THR A 470 -13.08 16.50 5.38
CA THR A 470 -11.62 16.29 5.39
C THR A 470 -11.05 16.41 6.82
N PRO A 471 -9.79 16.01 7.06
CA PRO A 471 -9.13 16.24 8.35
C PRO A 471 -9.04 17.71 8.77
N LEU A 472 -9.21 18.68 7.85
CA LEU A 472 -9.21 20.11 8.19
C LEU A 472 -10.53 20.57 8.83
N GLU A 473 -11.61 19.83 8.62
CA GLU A 473 -13.00 20.22 8.91
C GLU A 473 -13.56 19.58 10.18
N ARG A 474 -12.76 18.76 10.89
CA ARG A 474 -13.20 18.00 12.08
C ARG A 474 -12.10 17.87 13.12
N GLU A 475 -12.49 17.62 14.36
CA GLU A 475 -11.55 17.24 15.42
C GLU A 475 -11.30 15.74 15.40
N ASP A 476 -10.07 15.32 15.73
CA ASP A 476 -9.71 13.91 15.87
C ASP A 476 -8.39 13.75 16.66
N LEU A 477 -7.95 12.52 16.82
CA LEU A 477 -6.66 12.14 17.40
C LEU A 477 -5.80 11.48 16.31
N GLY A 478 -4.67 12.08 15.98
CA GLY A 478 -3.59 11.40 15.25
C GLY A 478 -2.93 10.40 16.21
N LEU A 479 -3.28 9.13 16.09
CA LEU A 479 -2.83 8.08 17.01
C LEU A 479 -2.70 6.75 16.28
N THR A 480 -1.51 6.19 16.27
CA THR A 480 -1.21 4.91 15.60
C THR A 480 -0.14 4.14 16.39
N PRO A 481 -0.12 2.80 16.35
CA PRO A 481 0.99 2.03 16.89
C PRO A 481 2.30 2.18 16.08
N ARG A 482 2.30 2.93 14.97
CA ARG A 482 3.42 3.08 14.04
C ARG A 482 4.08 4.45 14.05
N ASP A 483 3.73 5.29 15.02
CA ASP A 483 4.37 6.60 15.24
C ASP A 483 4.41 6.89 16.73
N PRO A 484 5.49 7.45 17.30
CA PRO A 484 5.58 7.70 18.73
C PRO A 484 4.75 8.91 19.19
N TYR A 485 4.13 9.67 18.30
CA TYR A 485 3.37 10.86 18.66
C TYR A 485 1.86 10.60 18.70
N ILE A 486 1.21 11.14 19.73
CA ILE A 486 -0.22 11.39 19.71
C ILE A 486 -0.41 12.87 19.43
N ILE A 487 -1.23 13.19 18.44
CA ILE A 487 -1.47 14.56 17.98
C ILE A 487 -2.95 14.90 18.13
N LYS A 488 -3.25 16.03 18.76
CA LYS A 488 -4.58 16.64 18.68
C LYS A 488 -4.77 17.19 17.27
N MET A 489 -5.68 16.62 16.51
CA MET A 489 -6.12 17.18 15.25
C MET A 489 -7.23 18.19 15.52
N SER A 490 -6.97 19.45 15.22
CA SER A 490 -7.94 20.54 15.45
C SER A 490 -8.83 20.74 14.23
N LYS A 491 -10.11 21.01 14.46
CA LYS A 491 -10.99 21.56 13.42
C LYS A 491 -10.46 22.94 13.00
N LEU A 492 -10.02 23.09 11.78
CA LEU A 492 -9.39 24.30 11.25
C LEU A 492 -10.36 25.14 10.41
N THR A 493 -11.33 24.48 9.79
CA THR A 493 -12.33 25.12 8.91
C THR A 493 -13.70 24.51 9.22
N GLU A 494 -14.77 25.22 8.83
CA GLU A 494 -16.11 24.62 8.84
C GLU A 494 -16.22 23.58 7.72
N PRO A 495 -17.12 22.56 7.88
CA PRO A 495 -17.42 21.62 6.83
C PRO A 495 -17.80 22.33 5.50
N TYR A 496 -17.32 21.80 4.39
CA TYR A 496 -17.66 22.35 3.08
C TYR A 496 -19.13 22.10 2.75
N GLN A 497 -19.91 23.17 2.65
CA GLN A 497 -21.34 23.10 2.34
C GLN A 497 -22.06 22.11 3.28
N ASP A 498 -22.76 21.10 2.71
CA ASP A 498 -23.54 20.11 3.45
C ASP A 498 -22.72 18.84 3.82
N SER A 499 -21.38 18.85 3.71
CA SER A 499 -20.53 17.71 4.07
C SER A 499 -20.68 17.34 5.56
N ARG A 500 -20.66 16.04 5.85
CA ARG A 500 -20.75 15.50 7.23
C ARG A 500 -19.59 14.56 7.53
N ASP A 501 -19.27 14.39 8.80
CA ASP A 501 -18.34 13.34 9.24
C ASP A 501 -18.93 11.97 8.94
N ASP A 502 -18.07 10.98 8.65
CA ASP A 502 -18.52 9.60 8.42
C ASP A 502 -19.38 9.07 9.59
N PHE A 503 -19.06 9.45 10.84
CA PHE A 503 -19.86 9.08 12.00
C PHE A 503 -21.29 9.62 11.92
N ASP A 504 -21.47 10.87 11.51
CA ASP A 504 -22.81 11.49 11.35
C ASP A 504 -23.55 10.86 10.17
N ILE A 505 -22.86 10.58 9.04
CA ILE A 505 -23.43 9.89 7.87
C ILE A 505 -23.98 8.52 8.28
N PHE A 506 -23.13 7.70 8.93
CA PHE A 506 -23.55 6.36 9.35
C PHE A 506 -24.57 6.40 10.48
N SER A 507 -24.55 7.40 11.36
CA SER A 507 -25.59 7.58 12.39
C SER A 507 -26.94 7.87 11.77
N GLY A 508 -27.02 8.73 10.73
CA GLY A 508 -28.27 9.01 10.00
C GLY A 508 -28.84 7.75 9.34
N ILE A 509 -27.99 6.99 8.64
CA ILE A 509 -28.41 5.72 8.01
C ILE A 509 -28.78 4.68 9.08
N ALA A 510 -28.02 4.58 10.20
CA ALA A 510 -28.30 3.67 11.31
C ALA A 510 -29.65 3.97 11.98
N LYS A 511 -30.00 5.25 12.09
CA LYS A 511 -31.33 5.68 12.57
C LYS A 511 -32.44 5.14 11.68
N GLU A 512 -32.34 5.32 10.36
CA GLU A 512 -33.31 4.78 9.39
C GLU A 512 -33.34 3.24 9.38
N MET A 513 -32.24 2.59 9.75
CA MET A 513 -32.14 1.13 9.89
C MET A 513 -32.67 0.63 11.26
N GLY A 514 -32.86 1.50 12.26
CA GLY A 514 -33.27 1.14 13.61
C GLY A 514 -32.14 0.56 14.48
N VAL A 515 -30.87 0.88 14.16
CA VAL A 515 -29.67 0.39 14.88
C VAL A 515 -28.77 1.51 15.39
N LEU A 516 -29.31 2.71 15.57
CA LEU A 516 -28.53 3.90 15.98
C LEU A 516 -27.75 3.66 17.28
N ASP A 517 -28.44 3.15 18.32
CA ASP A 517 -27.82 2.92 19.62
C ASP A 517 -26.71 1.88 19.57
N ASN A 518 -26.87 0.84 18.73
CA ASN A 518 -25.84 -0.17 18.51
C ASN A 518 -24.60 0.43 17.82
N PHE A 519 -24.81 1.38 16.90
CA PHE A 519 -23.71 2.03 16.19
C PHE A 519 -22.99 3.06 17.07
N THR A 520 -23.73 3.91 17.78
CA THR A 520 -23.17 5.01 18.57
C THR A 520 -22.77 4.61 20.00
N ASP A 521 -23.30 3.53 20.57
CA ASP A 521 -23.26 3.20 22.01
C ASP A 521 -23.79 4.37 22.88
N GLY A 522 -24.68 5.20 22.33
CA GLY A 522 -25.19 6.40 22.99
C GLY A 522 -24.15 7.50 23.22
N LYS A 523 -22.97 7.41 22.59
CA LYS A 523 -21.86 8.38 22.76
C LYS A 523 -21.79 9.37 21.60
N THR A 524 -21.42 10.61 21.94
CA THR A 524 -21.05 11.66 20.98
C THR A 524 -19.65 11.41 20.40
N LYS A 525 -19.27 12.19 19.39
CA LYS A 525 -17.92 12.16 18.78
C LYS A 525 -16.85 12.50 19.80
N GLU A 526 -17.08 13.51 20.62
CA GLU A 526 -16.17 13.98 21.66
C GLU A 526 -15.97 12.93 22.77
N GLU A 527 -17.06 12.27 23.16
CA GLU A 527 -17.02 11.18 24.15
C GLU A 527 -16.24 9.97 23.63
N TRP A 528 -16.39 9.62 22.33
CA TRP A 528 -15.60 8.57 21.70
C TRP A 528 -14.11 8.91 21.62
N GLN A 529 -13.74 10.14 21.23
CA GLN A 529 -12.34 10.57 21.18
C GLN A 529 -11.72 10.55 22.58
N LYS A 530 -12.44 11.05 23.59
CA LYS A 530 -11.99 11.02 24.98
C LYS A 530 -11.83 9.59 25.50
N TRP A 531 -12.75 8.69 25.14
CA TRP A 531 -12.64 7.27 25.46
C TRP A 531 -11.42 6.62 24.82
N ILE A 532 -11.17 6.82 23.52
CA ILE A 532 -9.98 6.29 22.82
C ILE A 532 -8.69 6.77 23.48
N TYR A 533 -8.62 8.05 23.86
CA TYR A 533 -7.45 8.58 24.53
C TYR A 533 -7.24 7.96 25.92
N ASN A 534 -8.28 7.91 26.74
CA ASN A 534 -8.22 7.36 28.09
C ASN A 534 -7.89 5.87 28.10
N GLU A 535 -8.50 5.08 27.22
CA GLU A 535 -8.19 3.67 27.04
C GLU A 535 -6.71 3.46 26.62
N THR A 536 -6.19 4.32 25.73
CA THR A 536 -4.77 4.32 25.37
C THR A 536 -3.90 4.68 26.57
N ARG A 537 -4.30 5.67 27.37
CA ARG A 537 -3.58 6.09 28.58
C ARG A 537 -3.52 4.98 29.62
N GLU A 538 -4.63 4.30 29.88
CA GLU A 538 -4.69 3.16 30.82
C GLU A 538 -3.76 2.02 30.39
N LYS A 539 -3.79 1.65 29.12
CA LYS A 539 -2.88 0.63 28.55
C LYS A 539 -1.41 1.07 28.60
N SER A 540 -1.13 2.36 28.42
CA SER A 540 0.22 2.92 28.52
C SER A 540 0.74 2.86 29.96
N LEU A 541 -0.11 3.11 30.94
CA LEU A 541 0.24 3.02 32.35
C LEU A 541 0.65 1.58 32.74
N MET A 542 0.00 0.55 32.15
CA MET A 542 0.41 -0.85 32.33
C MET A 542 1.83 -1.15 31.78
N GLN A 543 2.32 -0.31 30.89
CA GLN A 543 3.68 -0.34 30.35
C GLN A 543 4.63 0.63 31.08
N ASN A 544 4.22 1.18 32.21
CA ASN A 544 4.94 2.22 32.98
C ASN A 544 5.18 3.52 32.18
N ILE A 545 4.27 3.87 31.27
CA ILE A 545 4.29 5.11 30.50
C ILE A 545 3.17 6.02 31.03
N ASP A 546 3.55 7.10 31.70
CA ASP A 546 2.59 8.06 32.26
C ASP A 546 2.22 9.13 31.23
N MET A 547 1.06 8.93 30.60
CA MET A 547 0.46 9.92 29.70
C MET A 547 -0.30 10.96 30.51
N PRO A 548 -0.30 12.25 30.07
CA PRO A 548 -1.07 13.31 30.78
C PRO A 548 -2.58 13.02 30.79
N PRO A 549 -3.35 13.60 31.69
CA PRO A 549 -4.81 13.62 31.61
C PRO A 549 -5.28 14.23 30.27
N TYR A 550 -6.47 13.81 29.80
CA TYR A 550 -7.00 14.25 28.49
C TYR A 550 -7.03 15.77 28.34
N ASP A 551 -7.50 16.51 29.37
CA ASP A 551 -7.62 17.97 29.29
C ASP A 551 -6.25 18.67 29.20
N ASP A 552 -5.20 18.12 29.79
CA ASP A 552 -3.84 18.65 29.72
C ASP A 552 -3.19 18.30 28.35
N PHE A 553 -3.49 17.12 27.82
CA PHE A 553 -3.10 16.75 26.47
C PHE A 553 -3.74 17.70 25.44
N ILE A 554 -5.04 17.99 25.57
CA ILE A 554 -5.76 18.89 24.65
C ILE A 554 -5.15 20.31 24.67
N LYS A 555 -4.71 20.81 25.82
CA LYS A 555 -4.04 22.13 25.96
C LYS A 555 -2.65 22.13 25.28
N LYS A 556 -1.87 21.04 25.46
CA LYS A 556 -0.53 20.92 24.87
C LYS A 556 -0.59 20.60 23.39
N GLY A 557 -1.54 19.80 22.93
CA GLY A 557 -1.79 19.42 21.57
C GLY A 557 -1.02 18.16 21.10
N TRP A 558 -0.07 17.62 21.87
CA TRP A 558 0.67 16.43 21.52
C TRP A 558 1.31 15.74 22.73
N PHE A 559 1.60 14.44 22.56
CA PHE A 559 2.40 13.63 23.50
C PHE A 559 3.33 12.72 22.69
N LYS A 560 4.58 12.53 23.14
CA LYS A 560 5.54 11.61 22.55
C LYS A 560 5.78 10.40 23.45
N PHE A 561 5.61 9.20 22.93
CA PHE A 561 6.04 7.96 23.58
C PHE A 561 7.57 7.89 23.66
N PRO A 562 8.14 7.25 24.69
CA PRO A 562 9.57 7.15 24.86
C PRO A 562 10.21 6.27 23.77
N ASP A 563 11.48 6.48 23.54
CA ASP A 563 12.31 5.55 22.75
C ASP A 563 12.63 4.31 23.61
N HIS A 564 12.91 3.17 22.98
CA HIS A 564 13.40 1.98 23.66
C HIS A 564 14.75 2.28 24.33
N LYS A 565 14.98 1.74 25.52
CA LYS A 565 16.27 1.85 26.22
C LYS A 565 17.33 1.01 25.54
N GLU A 566 16.98 -0.22 25.17
CA GLU A 566 17.82 -1.17 24.46
C GLU A 566 17.49 -1.13 22.94
N ASP A 567 18.41 -1.67 22.14
CA ASP A 567 18.20 -1.76 20.70
C ASP A 567 17.15 -2.81 20.38
N VAL A 568 16.31 -2.52 19.39
CA VAL A 568 15.41 -3.53 18.84
C VAL A 568 16.19 -4.35 17.82
N VAL A 569 16.32 -5.65 18.06
CA VAL A 569 16.92 -6.62 17.14
C VAL A 569 15.91 -7.71 16.84
N MET A 570 15.50 -7.81 15.59
CA MET A 570 14.47 -8.76 15.17
C MET A 570 14.98 -10.21 15.36
N LEU A 571 14.17 -11.05 16.03
CA LEU A 571 14.48 -12.47 16.33
C LEU A 571 15.67 -12.69 17.30
N GLU A 572 16.07 -11.69 18.10
CA GLU A 572 17.14 -11.81 19.10
C GLU A 572 16.79 -12.84 20.18
N ASP A 573 15.56 -12.77 20.73
CA ASP A 573 15.10 -13.71 21.74
C ASP A 573 15.09 -15.16 21.22
N PHE A 574 14.62 -15.34 19.99
CA PHE A 574 14.64 -16.66 19.32
C PHE A 574 16.07 -17.17 19.13
N ARG A 575 17.01 -16.31 18.75
CA ARG A 575 18.43 -16.69 18.62
C ARG A 575 19.05 -17.05 19.95
N THR A 576 18.75 -16.29 20.97
CA THR A 576 19.32 -16.48 22.32
C THR A 576 18.78 -17.74 22.99
N ASP A 577 17.47 -17.94 22.93
CA ASP A 577 16.81 -19.09 23.53
C ASP A 577 15.69 -19.66 22.60
N PRO A 578 16.06 -20.46 21.60
CA PRO A 578 15.11 -20.99 20.62
C PRO A 578 14.11 -21.99 21.20
N VAL A 579 14.34 -22.47 22.43
CA VAL A 579 13.43 -23.43 23.09
C VAL A 579 12.28 -22.71 23.80
N ASN A 580 12.59 -21.62 24.53
CA ASN A 580 11.56 -20.84 25.24
C ASN A 580 10.94 -19.73 24.36
N SER A 581 11.72 -19.18 23.43
CA SER A 581 11.28 -18.16 22.47
C SER A 581 11.04 -18.73 21.06
N LYS A 582 10.50 -19.96 20.99
CA LYS A 582 10.19 -20.65 19.73
C LYS A 582 9.25 -19.84 18.85
N LEU A 583 9.40 -19.97 17.53
CA LEU A 583 8.51 -19.37 16.55
C LEU A 583 7.13 -20.05 16.55
N ASN A 584 6.10 -19.33 16.12
CA ASN A 584 4.75 -19.87 15.97
C ASN A 584 4.60 -20.63 14.62
N THR A 585 5.58 -21.45 14.29
CA THR A 585 5.59 -22.38 13.15
C THR A 585 5.36 -23.81 13.66
N PRO A 586 4.97 -24.77 12.81
CA PRO A 586 4.81 -26.17 13.22
C PRO A 586 6.06 -26.75 13.88
N SER A 587 7.25 -26.44 13.41
CA SER A 587 8.54 -26.89 13.97
C SER A 587 9.03 -26.07 15.18
N GLY A 588 8.46 -24.89 15.44
CA GLY A 588 8.99 -23.90 16.36
C GLY A 588 10.27 -23.21 15.87
N LYS A 589 10.70 -23.48 14.64
CA LYS A 589 11.91 -22.96 13.98
C LYS A 589 11.56 -22.23 12.68
N ILE A 590 12.57 -21.67 12.00
CA ILE A 590 12.41 -21.09 10.67
C ILE A 590 12.22 -22.23 9.65
N GLU A 591 11.14 -22.20 8.90
CA GLU A 591 10.82 -23.24 7.91
C GLU A 591 11.37 -22.86 6.53
N ILE A 592 12.61 -23.28 6.22
CA ILE A 592 13.20 -23.17 4.88
C ILE A 592 12.39 -24.01 3.88
N TYR A 593 11.92 -25.17 4.31
CA TYR A 593 10.92 -25.96 3.64
C TYR A 593 9.67 -26.07 4.54
N SER A 594 8.53 -25.64 4.02
CA SER A 594 7.25 -25.72 4.73
C SER A 594 6.47 -26.95 4.25
N GLU A 595 6.35 -27.96 5.10
CA GLU A 595 5.50 -29.14 4.85
C GLU A 595 4.04 -28.73 4.66
N THR A 596 3.60 -27.66 5.35
CA THR A 596 2.25 -27.14 5.22
C THR A 596 1.97 -26.63 3.81
N ILE A 597 2.82 -25.72 3.28
CA ILE A 597 2.65 -25.23 1.90
C ILE A 597 2.82 -26.37 0.89
N HIS A 598 3.78 -27.28 1.11
CA HIS A 598 3.96 -28.44 0.25
C HIS A 598 2.70 -29.29 0.16
N SER A 599 2.00 -29.50 1.28
CA SER A 599 0.78 -30.30 1.33
C SER A 599 -0.39 -29.72 0.53
N PHE A 600 -0.37 -28.41 0.20
CA PHE A 600 -1.40 -27.78 -0.63
C PHE A 600 -1.30 -28.19 -2.11
N GLY A 601 -0.14 -28.68 -2.54
CA GLY A 601 0.08 -29.13 -3.92
C GLY A 601 0.13 -28.02 -4.97
N TYR A 602 0.38 -26.78 -4.57
CA TYR A 602 0.44 -25.65 -5.48
C TYR A 602 1.69 -25.66 -6.35
N MET A 603 1.51 -25.66 -7.68
CA MET A 603 2.62 -25.62 -8.64
C MET A 603 3.26 -24.24 -8.72
N ASP A 604 2.51 -23.18 -8.40
CA ASP A 604 2.93 -21.77 -8.44
C ASP A 604 3.45 -21.26 -7.09
N CYS A 605 3.41 -22.09 -6.02
CA CYS A 605 4.03 -21.83 -4.74
C CYS A 605 4.34 -23.15 -4.00
N PRO A 606 5.45 -23.86 -4.35
CA PRO A 606 5.82 -25.12 -3.71
C PRO A 606 6.37 -24.91 -2.29
N GLY A 607 6.73 -26.00 -1.61
CA GLY A 607 7.13 -26.01 -0.20
C GLY A 607 8.47 -25.32 0.15
N HIS A 608 9.18 -24.76 -0.80
CA HIS A 608 10.41 -23.96 -0.61
C HIS A 608 10.54 -22.91 -1.71
N PRO A 609 11.42 -21.89 -1.55
CA PRO A 609 11.57 -20.89 -2.58
C PRO A 609 12.15 -21.50 -3.87
N VAL A 610 11.55 -21.11 -5.00
CA VAL A 610 11.95 -21.53 -6.35
C VAL A 610 11.91 -20.34 -7.31
N TRP A 611 12.67 -20.41 -8.39
CA TRP A 611 12.49 -19.52 -9.53
C TRP A 611 11.36 -20.05 -10.41
N LEU A 612 10.35 -19.19 -10.61
CA LEU A 612 9.28 -19.40 -11.56
C LEU A 612 9.28 -18.25 -12.56
N GLU A 613 9.20 -18.60 -13.84
CA GLU A 613 9.20 -17.58 -14.91
C GLU A 613 7.92 -16.75 -14.85
N PRO A 614 8.03 -15.40 -14.74
CA PRO A 614 6.85 -14.53 -14.73
C PRO A 614 6.08 -14.60 -16.05
N CYS A 615 4.76 -14.41 -15.98
CA CYS A 615 3.91 -14.44 -17.18
C CYS A 615 4.28 -13.35 -18.21
N GLU A 616 4.81 -12.24 -17.76
CA GLU A 616 5.34 -11.13 -18.57
C GLU A 616 6.67 -10.64 -17.99
N TRP A 617 7.75 -10.65 -18.77
CA TRP A 617 9.05 -10.14 -18.33
C TRP A 617 10.04 -9.93 -19.48
N LEU A 618 11.13 -9.22 -19.23
CA LEU A 618 12.13 -8.88 -20.26
C LEU A 618 12.88 -10.08 -20.84
N GLY A 619 12.99 -11.19 -20.13
CA GLY A 619 13.70 -12.39 -20.58
C GLY A 619 12.89 -13.30 -21.52
N LYS A 620 11.59 -13.07 -21.67
CA LYS A 620 10.73 -13.89 -22.53
C LYS A 620 11.14 -13.76 -24.00
N ARG A 621 11.34 -14.89 -24.72
CA ARG A 621 11.84 -14.89 -26.10
C ARG A 621 10.83 -14.26 -27.08
N ASP A 622 9.56 -14.64 -26.98
CA ASP A 622 8.48 -14.24 -27.90
C ASP A 622 7.68 -13.04 -27.37
N LYS A 623 8.36 -12.07 -26.75
CA LYS A 623 7.69 -10.90 -26.18
C LYS A 623 7.18 -9.97 -27.29
N LYS A 624 5.90 -9.70 -27.28
CA LYS A 624 5.23 -8.75 -28.17
C LYS A 624 5.61 -7.30 -27.85
N TYR A 625 5.82 -7.00 -26.55
CA TYR A 625 6.15 -5.70 -26.03
C TYR A 625 7.59 -5.71 -25.48
N GLN A 626 8.32 -4.60 -25.67
CA GLN A 626 9.76 -4.56 -25.46
C GLN A 626 10.19 -3.87 -24.16
N LEU A 627 9.27 -3.21 -23.47
CA LEU A 627 9.54 -2.44 -22.25
C LEU A 627 8.78 -3.02 -21.06
N HIS A 628 9.46 -3.07 -19.91
CA HIS A 628 8.84 -3.45 -18.64
C HIS A 628 8.37 -2.19 -17.90
N LEU A 629 7.08 -2.13 -17.58
CA LEU A 629 6.49 -1.03 -16.83
C LEU A 629 6.64 -1.27 -15.31
N ILE A 630 7.23 -0.30 -14.61
CA ILE A 630 7.18 -0.19 -13.15
C ILE A 630 6.21 0.92 -12.78
N SER A 631 5.27 0.65 -11.85
CA SER A 631 4.34 1.62 -11.30
C SER A 631 4.60 1.82 -9.81
N ASN A 632 5.53 2.71 -9.48
CA ASN A 632 5.93 2.96 -8.10
C ASN A 632 5.05 4.01 -7.39
N GLN A 633 5.22 4.17 -6.08
CA GLN A 633 4.61 5.25 -5.31
C GLN A 633 5.17 6.61 -5.78
N PRO A 634 4.31 7.63 -6.05
CA PRO A 634 4.76 8.97 -6.40
C PRO A 634 5.39 9.69 -5.20
N LYS A 635 6.12 10.78 -5.46
CA LYS A 635 6.75 11.63 -4.44
C LYS A 635 5.89 12.82 -4.01
N ASP A 636 4.87 13.15 -4.78
CA ASP A 636 4.09 14.40 -4.73
C ASP A 636 2.64 14.20 -4.25
N LYS A 637 2.26 12.97 -3.98
CA LYS A 637 0.93 12.59 -3.50
C LYS A 637 1.00 11.23 -2.79
N LEU A 638 -0.01 10.89 -1.98
CA LEU A 638 -0.15 9.55 -1.44
C LEU A 638 -1.19 8.79 -2.24
N HIS A 639 -0.75 7.75 -2.98
CA HIS A 639 -1.63 7.01 -3.89
C HIS A 639 -2.33 7.98 -4.86
N SER A 640 -3.68 8.05 -4.86
CA SER A 640 -4.45 9.02 -5.64
C SER A 640 -4.90 10.24 -4.82
N GLN A 641 -4.55 10.31 -3.53
CA GLN A 641 -4.91 11.44 -2.69
C GLN A 641 -4.10 12.67 -3.10
N LEU A 642 -4.79 13.79 -3.27
CA LEU A 642 -4.23 15.07 -3.70
C LEU A 642 -3.62 15.09 -5.13
N ASP A 643 -3.98 14.13 -6.02
CA ASP A 643 -3.59 14.19 -7.44
C ASP A 643 -4.07 15.49 -8.13
N HIS A 644 -5.21 16.05 -7.66
CA HIS A 644 -5.79 17.30 -8.14
C HIS A 644 -5.19 18.55 -7.48
N GLY A 645 -4.38 18.41 -6.42
CA GLY A 645 -3.73 19.54 -5.74
C GLY A 645 -2.58 20.14 -6.55
N ASN A 646 -2.33 21.45 -6.37
CA ASN A 646 -1.32 22.19 -7.13
C ASN A 646 0.07 21.56 -7.01
N PHE A 647 0.44 21.03 -5.83
CA PHE A 647 1.73 20.39 -5.64
C PHE A 647 1.91 19.18 -6.57
N SER A 648 0.92 18.29 -6.68
CA SER A 648 0.96 17.18 -7.63
C SER A 648 0.88 17.64 -9.08
N ARG A 649 -0.03 18.58 -9.39
CA ARG A 649 -0.22 19.10 -10.75
C ARG A 649 1.02 19.82 -11.30
N SER A 650 1.80 20.50 -10.46
CA SER A 650 3.05 21.14 -10.87
C SER A 650 4.17 20.16 -11.28
N ASN A 651 4.07 18.90 -10.87
CA ASN A 651 5.00 17.84 -11.28
C ASN A 651 4.55 17.10 -12.57
N LYS A 652 3.36 17.41 -13.08
CA LYS A 652 2.88 16.85 -14.36
C LYS A 652 3.49 17.62 -15.54
N ILE A 653 3.69 16.91 -16.66
CA ILE A 653 4.21 17.49 -17.90
C ILE A 653 3.08 17.49 -18.93
N ASN A 654 2.81 18.64 -19.56
CA ASN A 654 1.66 18.82 -20.44
C ASN A 654 0.33 18.42 -19.76
N GLY A 655 0.21 18.64 -18.44
CA GLY A 655 -0.96 18.28 -17.64
C GLY A 655 -1.15 16.78 -17.36
N ARG A 656 -0.20 15.90 -17.73
CA ARG A 656 -0.28 14.45 -17.61
C ARG A 656 0.86 13.90 -16.76
N GLU A 657 0.65 12.70 -16.23
CA GLU A 657 1.69 11.99 -15.48
C GLU A 657 2.94 11.79 -16.35
N PRO A 658 4.16 12.00 -15.82
CA PRO A 658 5.38 11.74 -16.55
C PRO A 658 5.62 10.23 -16.72
N VAL A 659 6.17 9.83 -17.88
CA VAL A 659 6.77 8.51 -18.10
C VAL A 659 8.28 8.67 -18.23
N TYR A 660 9.00 8.03 -17.32
CA TYR A 660 10.46 8.01 -17.34
C TYR A 660 10.95 6.87 -18.23
N ILE A 661 11.94 7.14 -19.07
CA ILE A 661 12.54 6.18 -19.98
C ILE A 661 14.04 6.42 -20.12
N ASN A 662 14.83 5.35 -20.24
CA ASN A 662 16.26 5.48 -20.50
C ASN A 662 16.48 6.05 -21.93
N LYS A 663 17.52 6.90 -22.07
CA LYS A 663 17.85 7.52 -23.37
C LYS A 663 18.05 6.50 -24.48
N ILE A 664 18.67 5.36 -24.19
CA ILE A 664 18.88 4.27 -25.18
C ILE A 664 17.54 3.77 -25.76
N ASP A 665 16.54 3.62 -24.92
CA ASP A 665 15.22 3.12 -25.31
C ASP A 665 14.37 4.20 -25.99
N ALA A 666 14.53 5.46 -25.59
CA ALA A 666 13.92 6.62 -26.24
C ALA A 666 14.47 6.83 -27.66
N ASP A 667 15.81 6.79 -27.83
CA ASP A 667 16.48 6.94 -29.14
C ASP A 667 16.05 5.86 -30.14
N LYS A 668 15.91 4.59 -29.70
CA LYS A 668 15.42 3.49 -30.54
C LYS A 668 14.00 3.72 -31.08
N ARG A 669 13.23 4.61 -30.45
CA ARG A 669 11.83 4.93 -30.77
C ARG A 669 11.66 6.34 -31.34
N ASN A 670 12.77 7.06 -31.55
CA ASN A 670 12.80 8.46 -31.98
C ASN A 670 11.99 9.40 -31.06
N LEU A 671 12.01 9.14 -29.76
CA LEU A 671 11.33 9.93 -28.75
C LEU A 671 12.27 10.93 -28.09
N LYS A 672 11.73 12.09 -27.74
CA LYS A 672 12.44 13.21 -27.10
C LYS A 672 11.82 13.55 -25.75
N ASP A 673 12.60 14.23 -24.93
CA ASP A 673 12.10 14.77 -23.64
C ASP A 673 10.88 15.65 -23.86
N LYS A 674 9.86 15.49 -23.03
CA LYS A 674 8.55 16.15 -23.06
C LYS A 674 7.61 15.76 -24.20
N ASP A 675 7.98 14.84 -25.07
CA ASP A 675 7.05 14.32 -26.08
C ASP A 675 5.80 13.74 -25.39
N LEU A 676 4.64 14.01 -25.97
CA LEU A 676 3.41 13.33 -25.59
C LEU A 676 3.36 11.96 -26.26
N VAL A 677 3.19 10.91 -25.47
CA VAL A 677 3.25 9.53 -25.93
C VAL A 677 2.02 8.72 -25.48
N LYS A 678 1.74 7.67 -26.23
CA LYS A 678 0.82 6.61 -25.87
C LYS A 678 1.62 5.42 -25.36
N VAL A 679 1.38 5.01 -24.13
CA VAL A 679 1.88 3.75 -23.53
C VAL A 679 0.76 2.74 -23.63
N TYR A 680 1.04 1.53 -24.14
CA TYR A 680 -0.01 0.56 -24.46
C TYR A 680 0.43 -0.90 -24.40
N ASN A 681 -0.55 -1.76 -24.20
CA ASN A 681 -0.49 -3.22 -24.41
C ASN A 681 -1.88 -3.76 -24.77
N ASP A 682 -2.09 -5.09 -24.72
CA ASP A 682 -3.38 -5.71 -25.08
C ASP A 682 -4.53 -5.37 -24.09
N ARG A 683 -4.22 -4.94 -22.87
CA ARG A 683 -5.24 -4.58 -21.85
C ARG A 683 -5.77 -3.18 -22.03
N GLY A 684 -4.95 -2.24 -22.45
CA GLY A 684 -5.37 -0.86 -22.62
C GLY A 684 -4.24 0.10 -22.98
N SER A 685 -4.47 1.38 -22.72
CA SER A 685 -3.47 2.42 -22.95
C SER A 685 -3.68 3.65 -22.10
N CYS A 686 -2.61 4.42 -21.91
CA CYS A 686 -2.66 5.76 -21.32
C CYS A 686 -1.73 6.72 -22.05
N TYR A 687 -2.02 8.02 -21.94
CA TYR A 687 -1.18 9.09 -22.43
C TYR A 687 -0.35 9.67 -21.30
N ALA A 688 0.94 9.87 -21.56
CA ALA A 688 1.92 10.39 -20.61
C ALA A 688 2.93 11.27 -21.36
N SER A 689 3.74 12.04 -20.64
CA SER A 689 4.81 12.83 -21.26
C SER A 689 6.18 12.29 -20.86
N ILE A 690 7.11 12.25 -21.83
CA ILE A 690 8.45 11.69 -21.67
C ILE A 690 9.30 12.52 -20.70
N VAL A 691 10.01 11.78 -19.82
CA VAL A 691 11.20 12.25 -19.10
C VAL A 691 12.33 11.29 -19.39
N ILE A 692 13.41 11.77 -19.96
CA ILE A 692 14.61 10.96 -20.20
C ILE A 692 15.41 10.87 -18.89
N ASP A 693 15.59 9.63 -18.38
CA ASP A 693 16.34 9.36 -17.15
C ASP A 693 17.35 8.22 -17.33
N ASN A 694 18.63 8.55 -17.33
CA ASN A 694 19.72 7.58 -17.42
C ASN A 694 19.99 6.80 -16.10
N ASN A 695 19.33 7.17 -15.01
CA ASN A 695 19.34 6.43 -13.75
C ASN A 695 18.28 5.32 -13.71
N LEU A 696 17.57 5.10 -14.79
CA LEU A 696 16.65 3.98 -15.03
C LEU A 696 17.34 2.95 -15.92
N ARG A 697 17.23 1.67 -15.58
CA ARG A 697 17.73 0.55 -16.38
C ARG A 697 17.11 0.57 -17.78
N SER A 698 17.92 0.35 -18.85
CA SER A 698 17.40 0.17 -20.20
C SER A 698 16.44 -1.06 -20.28
N GLY A 699 15.40 -0.97 -21.08
CA GLY A 699 14.32 -1.94 -21.18
C GLY A 699 13.21 -1.71 -20.14
N VAL A 700 13.33 -0.69 -19.27
CA VAL A 700 12.34 -0.37 -18.24
C VAL A 700 11.78 1.03 -18.46
N ILE A 701 10.48 1.20 -18.28
CA ILE A 701 9.84 2.50 -18.12
C ILE A 701 9.16 2.61 -16.77
N LEU A 702 9.01 3.84 -16.27
CA LEU A 702 8.39 4.13 -15.00
C LEU A 702 7.25 5.13 -15.18
N ILE A 703 6.05 4.78 -14.75
CA ILE A 703 4.92 5.69 -14.55
C ILE A 703 4.46 5.52 -13.11
N SER A 704 4.57 6.58 -12.30
CA SER A 704 4.10 6.52 -10.92
C SER A 704 2.58 6.29 -10.87
N THR A 705 2.15 5.52 -9.87
CA THR A 705 0.72 5.30 -9.62
C THR A 705 0.07 6.58 -9.07
N GLY A 706 -1.27 6.66 -9.07
CA GLY A 706 -2.01 7.74 -8.40
C GLY A 706 -2.73 8.73 -9.31
N ALA A 707 -2.40 8.79 -10.58
CA ALA A 707 -3.18 9.62 -11.52
C ALA A 707 -4.65 9.17 -11.53
N TRP A 708 -5.58 10.12 -11.40
CA TRP A 708 -7.00 9.80 -11.47
C TRP A 708 -7.36 9.24 -12.85
N TYR A 709 -8.09 8.13 -12.87
CA TYR A 709 -8.52 7.48 -14.11
C TYR A 709 -9.49 8.38 -14.89
N ASP A 710 -9.09 8.77 -16.09
CA ASP A 710 -9.76 9.72 -16.97
C ASP A 710 -9.78 9.20 -18.40
N PRO A 711 -10.70 8.29 -18.75
CA PRO A 711 -10.80 7.75 -20.11
C PRO A 711 -11.29 8.81 -21.09
N ILE A 712 -10.88 8.69 -22.36
CA ILE A 712 -11.38 9.56 -23.45
C ILE A 712 -12.91 9.41 -23.57
N ASP A 713 -13.39 8.17 -23.57
CA ASP A 713 -14.82 7.85 -23.53
C ASP A 713 -15.11 6.99 -22.27
N PRO A 714 -15.80 7.54 -21.28
CA PRO A 714 -16.10 6.81 -20.04
C PRO A 714 -17.11 5.66 -20.21
N SER A 715 -17.82 5.56 -21.33
CA SER A 715 -18.74 4.45 -21.65
C SER A 715 -17.99 3.19 -22.10
N ILE A 716 -16.77 3.36 -22.65
CA ILE A 716 -15.95 2.29 -23.23
C ILE A 716 -14.92 1.80 -22.20
N PRO A 717 -14.98 0.53 -21.77
CA PRO A 717 -14.10 0.00 -20.71
C PRO A 717 -12.58 0.17 -20.96
N ASN A 718 -12.13 -0.06 -22.19
CA ASN A 718 -10.71 -0.01 -22.54
C ASN A 718 -10.32 1.32 -23.22
N SER A 719 -11.14 2.37 -23.08
CA SER A 719 -10.84 3.69 -23.61
C SER A 719 -9.52 4.22 -23.04
N PRO A 720 -8.64 4.84 -23.87
CA PRO A 720 -7.34 5.34 -23.42
C PRO A 720 -7.49 6.35 -22.27
N CYS A 721 -6.67 6.21 -21.23
CA CYS A 721 -6.66 7.17 -20.12
C CYS A 721 -5.85 8.41 -20.48
N LYS A 722 -6.46 9.58 -20.38
CA LYS A 722 -5.82 10.88 -20.70
C LYS A 722 -4.79 11.32 -19.67
N ASN A 723 -4.92 10.92 -18.40
CA ASN A 723 -4.15 11.44 -17.26
C ASN A 723 -2.92 10.59 -16.89
N GLY A 724 -2.64 9.47 -17.60
CA GLY A 724 -1.46 8.64 -17.35
C GLY A 724 -1.61 7.62 -16.21
N ASN A 725 -2.80 7.05 -16.01
CA ASN A 725 -2.99 6.00 -14.99
C ASN A 725 -2.41 4.66 -15.49
N PRO A 726 -1.33 4.13 -14.86
CA PRO A 726 -0.66 2.91 -15.31
C PRO A 726 -1.50 1.64 -15.13
N ASN A 727 -2.53 1.66 -14.28
CA ASN A 727 -3.38 0.48 -14.06
C ASN A 727 -4.34 0.18 -15.23
N THR A 728 -4.38 0.99 -16.26
CA THR A 728 -4.95 0.60 -17.56
C THR A 728 -4.13 -0.48 -18.26
N LEU A 729 -2.88 -0.70 -17.82
CA LEU A 729 -1.88 -1.57 -18.45
C LEU A 729 -1.53 -2.81 -17.63
N THR A 730 -1.62 -2.71 -16.28
CA THR A 730 -1.18 -3.77 -15.36
C THR A 730 -2.14 -4.96 -15.35
N PRO A 731 -1.63 -6.21 -15.22
CA PRO A 731 -2.48 -7.39 -15.27
C PRO A 731 -3.25 -7.64 -13.96
N ASP A 732 -4.54 -7.97 -14.07
CA ASP A 732 -5.37 -8.40 -12.94
C ASP A 732 -5.29 -9.92 -12.75
N LYS A 733 -4.21 -10.36 -12.10
CA LYS A 733 -3.91 -11.75 -11.77
C LYS A 733 -3.40 -11.82 -10.33
N GLY A 734 -3.63 -12.94 -9.63
CA GLY A 734 -3.03 -13.22 -8.32
C GLY A 734 -1.56 -13.61 -8.43
N THR A 735 -0.77 -13.34 -7.37
CA THR A 735 0.65 -13.73 -7.28
C THR A 735 0.84 -15.24 -7.37
N SER A 736 -0.01 -15.99 -6.71
CA SER A 736 -0.06 -17.47 -6.70
C SER A 736 -1.39 -17.95 -6.12
N SER A 737 -1.65 -19.24 -6.18
CA SER A 737 -2.78 -19.88 -5.50
C SER A 737 -2.71 -19.74 -3.97
N LEU A 738 -1.51 -19.55 -3.40
CA LEU A 738 -1.33 -19.32 -1.97
C LEU A 738 -1.86 -17.95 -1.53
N GLY A 739 -1.37 -16.85 -2.13
CA GLY A 739 -1.55 -15.50 -1.59
C GLY A 739 -2.51 -14.61 -2.34
N GLN A 740 -2.73 -14.83 -3.65
CA GLN A 740 -3.63 -14.02 -4.50
C GLN A 740 -3.38 -12.51 -4.43
N GLY A 741 -2.14 -12.08 -4.11
CA GLY A 741 -1.74 -10.67 -4.09
C GLY A 741 -1.75 -10.05 -5.50
N PRO A 742 -1.65 -8.70 -5.63
CA PRO A 742 -1.59 -8.05 -6.94
C PRO A 742 -0.25 -8.27 -7.63
N ILE A 743 -0.22 -8.29 -8.96
CA ILE A 743 1.01 -8.41 -9.77
C ILE A 743 1.31 -7.17 -10.62
N ALA A 744 0.99 -5.99 -10.13
CA ALA A 744 1.13 -4.73 -10.87
C ALA A 744 2.55 -4.44 -11.41
N HIS A 745 3.59 -5.05 -10.82
CA HIS A 745 4.98 -4.93 -11.28
C HIS A 745 5.41 -6.02 -12.28
N THR A 746 4.48 -6.84 -12.77
CA THR A 746 4.69 -7.79 -13.85
C THR A 746 3.90 -7.30 -15.07
N CYS A 747 4.47 -6.37 -15.83
CA CYS A 747 3.74 -5.71 -16.90
C CYS A 747 4.67 -5.34 -18.06
N MET A 748 4.41 -5.91 -19.23
CA MET A 748 5.10 -5.55 -20.46
C MET A 748 4.25 -4.59 -21.29
N VAL A 749 4.91 -3.58 -21.87
CA VAL A 749 4.27 -2.50 -22.63
C VAL A 749 5.13 -2.06 -23.81
N GLU A 750 4.52 -1.28 -24.71
CA GLU A 750 5.21 -0.51 -25.72
C GLU A 750 4.83 0.97 -25.62
N ILE A 751 5.66 1.84 -26.19
CA ILE A 751 5.51 3.27 -26.17
C ILE A 751 5.73 3.86 -27.57
N GLN A 752 4.87 4.76 -27.98
CA GLN A 752 4.98 5.48 -29.25
C GLN A 752 4.56 6.94 -29.12
N LEU A 753 5.02 7.79 -30.04
CA LEU A 753 4.55 9.17 -30.10
C LEU A 753 3.02 9.21 -30.23
N ALA A 754 2.37 10.11 -29.54
CA ALA A 754 0.91 10.27 -29.64
C ALA A 754 0.54 10.80 -31.02
N GLU A 755 -0.49 10.21 -31.64
CA GLU A 755 -0.98 10.60 -32.95
C GLU A 755 -2.29 11.40 -32.83
N GLY A 756 -2.45 12.42 -33.65
CA GLY A 756 -3.65 13.26 -33.67
C GLY A 756 -3.78 14.18 -32.45
N GLU A 757 -4.93 14.81 -32.34
CA GLU A 757 -5.26 15.68 -31.20
C GLU A 757 -5.78 14.85 -30.01
N ILE A 758 -5.04 14.90 -28.91
CA ILE A 758 -5.41 14.19 -27.68
C ILE A 758 -6.23 15.15 -26.79
N PRO A 759 -7.47 14.79 -26.41
CA PRO A 759 -8.31 15.66 -25.58
C PRO A 759 -7.63 16.06 -24.26
N PRO A 760 -7.94 17.25 -23.72
CA PRO A 760 -7.40 17.71 -22.44
C PRO A 760 -7.81 16.77 -21.30
N VAL A 761 -7.04 16.80 -20.21
CA VAL A 761 -7.35 16.05 -18.98
C VAL A 761 -8.58 16.68 -18.32
N THR A 762 -9.60 15.86 -18.07
CA THR A 762 -10.86 16.22 -17.39
C THR A 762 -11.02 15.51 -16.04
N ALA A 763 -9.95 14.86 -15.56
CA ALA A 763 -9.96 14.13 -14.30
C ALA A 763 -10.45 14.98 -13.12
N TYR A 764 -10.12 16.29 -13.13
CA TYR A 764 -10.37 17.22 -12.03
C TYR A 764 -11.61 18.11 -12.24
N GLU A 765 -12.41 17.79 -13.24
CA GLU A 765 -13.72 18.41 -13.45
C GLU A 765 -14.80 17.66 -12.68
N PRO A 766 -15.82 18.33 -12.12
CA PRO A 766 -16.97 17.64 -11.55
C PRO A 766 -17.77 16.90 -12.63
N PRO A 767 -18.62 15.93 -12.26
CA PRO A 767 -19.59 15.35 -13.21
C PRO A 767 -20.64 16.40 -13.59
N SER A 768 -21.45 16.12 -14.61
CA SER A 768 -22.62 16.95 -14.95
C SER A 768 -23.73 16.75 -13.91
N PHE A 769 -24.48 17.82 -13.67
CA PHE A 769 -25.64 17.83 -12.77
C PHE A 769 -26.91 18.24 -13.53
N ILE A 770 -28.01 17.71 -13.06
CA ILE A 770 -29.36 18.20 -13.44
C ILE A 770 -29.90 19.02 -12.28
N GLN A 771 -30.39 20.22 -12.63
CA GLN A 771 -31.04 21.11 -11.67
C GLN A 771 -32.46 20.62 -11.32
#